data_9b5e7430bcf0352faf788b20cdc6e7e8
#
_entry.id   9b5e7430bcf0352faf788b20cdc6e7e8
#
_cell.length_a   1.000
_cell.length_b   1.000
_cell.length_c   1.000
_cell.angle_alpha   90.00
_cell.angle_beta   90.00
_cell.angle_gamma   90.00
#
_symmetry.space_group_name_H-M   'P 1'
#
loop_
_entity.id
_entity.type
_entity.pdbx_description
1 polymer ?
#
loop_
_entity_poly.entity_id
_entity_poly.type
_entity_poly.pdbx_seq_one_letter_code
_entity_poly.pdbx_strand_id
1 'polypeptide(L)'
;MKTERNYEFRQRMDVVHHPGTRDPEARPEPGEIVIDESWTIVCPAGADVRIANTAADLQDYFRVAMELSLPIHPASEGKSIVLALEPSLAKPLSYRLKAEPGKITIAGKDPRGVRFGGVGLEDILNFREAPFIKVQDVIHERLVTPRMVHSGWGIDQFPDSHLNAMLHAGLDTCVVFTTGVDRTNVGYLDINDVIQRAKNYGLDTMLYGYLPGYKHPDDPDAQEFFESVYTNIFRHYPDALGIMLVGESGEFPSKDPATTGKRHRESLIDGIPDPRPSPGWWPCSDYPKWIARVRDAVRKAAPNAMVVFNTYNWFWVDEERRKEFLKNFPKDVYVQITYDIGMRYKREGIPSAVMDYSLFAAEPGFYFTSESKNAHALGIKPFATSNTAGATWDFGDIPYVPAPQRWITRFKHLDQARRDWDVSRYYDNHHYGWWQSVITDLGKGYFQSPQEDPDELLKKIARRYFGAEAAPLMLDAWAKWSEAMGHYTPGNEDQYGPFRVGPSYPFIFQPNITRTMGQKEIQFPTAPHAHFGWKIIKTFYQPYENIQQFPGKMRYPAEIRSLEKMLSLWEEGIALMEKALPLIPARKKERAERELNMGRFIRCAIITGTNIKRWWLLNNALVASEDPAEALKLLDKIEALAKAEIENARSAIPFVEQDSRLGWEPSMEYVCDRWHLEWKIRQVESVLRGDIAAYREILNLK
;
A
#
# COMPACT_ATOMS: atom_id res chain seq x y z
N MET A 1 -1.96 25.33 9.44
CA MET A 1 -1.02 24.92 8.35
C MET A 1 -1.24 25.79 7.10
N LYS A 2 -0.21 25.89 6.24
CA LYS A 2 -0.30 26.57 4.94
C LYS A 2 -1.11 25.68 3.98
N THR A 3 -1.84 26.27 3.03
CA THR A 3 -2.51 25.56 1.95
C THR A 3 -1.48 24.97 0.98
N GLU A 4 -1.67 23.69 0.60
CA GLU A 4 -0.90 22.98 -0.42
C GLU A 4 -1.70 22.88 -1.72
N ARG A 5 -1.03 23.03 -2.86
CA ARG A 5 -1.62 22.73 -4.17
C ARG A 5 -1.55 21.22 -4.44
N ASN A 6 -2.40 20.74 -5.32
CA ASN A 6 -2.29 19.38 -5.83
C ASN A 6 -0.84 19.07 -6.27
N TYR A 7 -0.34 17.88 -5.93
CA TYR A 7 1.01 17.39 -6.18
C TYR A 7 2.15 18.04 -5.35
N GLU A 8 1.92 19.10 -4.56
CA GLU A 8 2.98 19.68 -3.71
C GLU A 8 3.51 18.66 -2.67
N PHE A 9 2.71 17.68 -2.29
CA PHE A 9 3.17 16.61 -1.42
C PHE A 9 4.43 15.88 -1.94
N ARG A 10 4.60 15.79 -3.27
CA ARG A 10 5.77 15.13 -3.88
C ARG A 10 7.07 15.76 -3.46
N GLN A 11 7.14 17.09 -3.45
CA GLN A 11 8.34 17.84 -3.00
C GLN A 11 8.68 17.56 -1.54
N ARG A 12 7.65 17.38 -0.69
CA ARG A 12 7.83 17.09 0.73
C ARG A 12 8.24 15.63 0.97
N MET A 13 7.71 14.70 0.17
CA MET A 13 7.98 13.27 0.32
C MET A 13 9.39 12.88 -0.16
N ASP A 14 10.01 13.67 -1.03
CA ASP A 14 11.38 13.46 -1.49
C ASP A 14 12.44 13.90 -0.45
N VAL A 15 12.03 14.62 0.60
CA VAL A 15 12.93 15.07 1.67
C VAL A 15 13.07 13.99 2.73
N VAL A 16 14.29 13.49 2.92
CA VAL A 16 14.60 12.46 3.93
C VAL A 16 15.20 13.03 5.22
N HIS A 17 15.92 14.14 5.12
CA HIS A 17 16.53 14.83 6.24
C HIS A 17 15.76 16.10 6.57
N HIS A 18 15.26 16.21 7.79
CA HIS A 18 14.40 17.32 8.19
C HIS A 18 15.11 18.25 9.18
N PRO A 19 15.06 19.58 8.96
CA PRO A 19 15.50 20.54 9.97
C PRO A 19 14.64 20.42 11.22
N GLY A 20 15.21 20.77 12.39
CA GLY A 20 14.52 20.65 13.66
C GLY A 20 14.36 19.21 14.18
N THR A 21 15.05 18.23 13.60
CA THR A 21 15.15 16.87 14.14
C THR A 21 15.91 16.85 15.44
N ARG A 22 17.02 17.62 15.53
CA ARG A 22 17.81 17.77 16.75
C ARG A 22 17.00 18.46 17.83
N ASP A 23 17.06 17.89 19.06
CA ASP A 23 16.57 18.54 20.26
C ASP A 23 17.71 19.39 20.88
N PRO A 24 17.61 20.74 20.91
CA PRO A 24 18.67 21.59 21.42
C PRO A 24 18.85 21.42 22.94
N GLU A 25 17.83 20.90 23.65
CA GLU A 25 17.88 20.63 25.07
C GLU A 25 18.47 19.28 25.45
N ALA A 26 18.68 18.38 24.46
CA ALA A 26 19.25 17.07 24.70
C ALA A 26 20.69 17.19 25.25
N ARG A 27 20.99 16.37 26.24
CA ARG A 27 22.33 16.29 26.85
C ARG A 27 22.82 14.85 26.76
N PRO A 28 24.13 14.61 26.59
CA PRO A 28 24.67 13.25 26.51
C PRO A 28 24.48 12.51 27.84
N GLU A 29 24.10 11.23 27.73
CA GLU A 29 24.01 10.30 28.85
C GLU A 29 25.35 9.61 29.09
N PRO A 30 25.58 9.04 30.30
CA PRO A 30 26.78 8.26 30.59
C PRO A 30 26.94 7.10 29.56
N GLY A 31 28.13 6.99 28.96
CA GLY A 31 28.45 5.99 27.95
C GLY A 31 28.06 6.37 26.52
N GLU A 32 27.55 7.55 26.29
CA GLU A 32 27.34 8.08 24.95
C GLU A 32 28.59 8.78 24.38
N ILE A 33 28.81 8.58 23.12
CA ILE A 33 29.80 9.27 22.29
C ILE A 33 29.11 10.49 21.70
N VAL A 34 29.72 11.67 21.86
CA VAL A 34 29.26 12.92 21.24
C VAL A 34 29.93 13.09 19.89
N ILE A 35 29.13 13.23 18.84
CA ILE A 35 29.57 13.60 17.51
C ILE A 35 29.51 15.13 17.41
N ASP A 36 30.62 15.77 17.11
CA ASP A 36 30.78 17.22 16.99
C ASP A 36 31.52 17.60 15.69
N GLU A 37 31.74 18.88 15.44
CA GLU A 37 32.39 19.36 14.21
C GLU A 37 33.86 18.90 14.03
N SER A 38 34.47 18.29 15.06
CA SER A 38 35.81 17.69 14.94
C SER A 38 35.81 16.30 14.29
N TRP A 39 34.64 15.76 13.99
CA TRP A 39 34.48 14.47 13.32
C TRP A 39 34.58 14.60 11.79
N THR A 40 35.04 13.53 11.16
CA THR A 40 35.18 13.41 9.70
C THR A 40 34.49 12.15 9.21
N ILE A 41 33.79 12.25 8.10
CA ILE A 41 33.27 11.06 7.38
C ILE A 41 34.39 10.53 6.49
N VAL A 42 34.80 9.28 6.71
CA VAL A 42 35.85 8.63 5.92
C VAL A 42 35.24 7.76 4.85
N CYS A 43 35.42 8.19 3.59
CA CYS A 43 35.04 7.46 2.40
C CYS A 43 36.31 7.15 1.58
N PRO A 44 36.73 5.88 1.42
CA PRO A 44 37.96 5.54 0.71
C PRO A 44 38.00 6.09 -0.71
N ALA A 45 39.19 6.51 -1.17
CA ALA A 45 39.36 6.96 -2.55
C ALA A 45 39.01 5.82 -3.53
N GLY A 46 38.24 6.11 -4.58
CA GLY A 46 37.79 5.12 -5.56
C GLY A 46 36.76 4.11 -5.02
N ALA A 47 36.08 4.42 -3.90
CA ALA A 47 35.01 3.60 -3.37
C ALA A 47 33.88 3.38 -4.39
N ASP A 48 33.16 2.29 -4.24
CA ASP A 48 31.91 2.04 -4.99
C ASP A 48 30.95 3.23 -4.86
N VAL A 49 30.22 3.55 -5.91
CA VAL A 49 29.29 4.69 -5.96
C VAL A 49 28.27 4.69 -4.80
N ARG A 50 27.84 3.50 -4.36
CA ARG A 50 26.91 3.34 -3.22
C ARG A 50 27.54 3.76 -1.90
N ILE A 51 28.84 3.51 -1.72
CA ILE A 51 29.58 3.96 -0.52
C ILE A 51 29.81 5.48 -0.58
N ALA A 52 30.12 6.02 -1.76
CA ALA A 52 30.23 7.46 -1.94
C ALA A 52 28.89 8.19 -1.70
N ASN A 53 27.80 7.63 -2.21
CA ASN A 53 26.45 8.13 -1.93
C ASN A 53 26.10 8.05 -0.44
N THR A 54 26.55 7.02 0.29
CA THR A 54 26.36 6.95 1.75
C THR A 54 27.10 8.08 2.47
N ALA A 55 28.33 8.39 2.05
CA ALA A 55 29.09 9.49 2.67
C ALA A 55 28.41 10.84 2.44
N ALA A 56 27.96 11.10 1.21
CA ALA A 56 27.24 12.33 0.85
C ALA A 56 25.91 12.46 1.60
N ASP A 57 25.16 11.36 1.74
CA ASP A 57 23.89 11.32 2.45
C ASP A 57 24.06 11.58 3.96
N LEU A 58 25.04 10.93 4.59
CA LEU A 58 25.41 11.20 5.98
C LEU A 58 25.86 12.65 6.20
N GLN A 59 26.63 13.23 5.26
CA GLN A 59 27.04 14.63 5.35
C GLN A 59 25.82 15.55 5.32
N ASP A 60 24.86 15.29 4.41
CA ASP A 60 23.62 16.06 4.35
C ASP A 60 22.78 15.86 5.60
N TYR A 61 22.66 14.61 6.09
CA TYR A 61 21.99 14.30 7.34
C TYR A 61 22.54 15.10 8.53
N PHE A 62 23.86 15.07 8.75
CA PHE A 62 24.46 15.82 9.85
C PHE A 62 24.24 17.32 9.71
N ARG A 63 24.35 17.84 8.48
CA ARG A 63 24.14 19.26 8.20
C ARG A 63 22.69 19.69 8.45
N VAL A 64 21.71 18.94 7.97
CA VAL A 64 20.29 19.32 7.99
C VAL A 64 19.61 18.93 9.29
N ALA A 65 19.79 17.67 9.70
CA ALA A 65 19.05 17.10 10.84
C ALA A 65 19.75 17.30 12.19
N MET A 66 21.10 17.35 12.21
CA MET A 66 21.90 17.46 13.43
C MET A 66 22.62 18.81 13.57
N GLU A 67 22.53 19.69 12.56
CA GLU A 67 23.14 21.03 12.57
C GLU A 67 24.68 20.98 12.76
N LEU A 68 25.35 19.99 12.15
CA LEU A 68 26.78 19.76 12.20
C LEU A 68 27.37 19.67 10.81
N SER A 69 28.49 20.35 10.54
CA SER A 69 29.20 20.29 9.26
C SER A 69 30.37 19.32 9.34
N LEU A 70 30.20 18.09 8.87
CA LEU A 70 31.24 17.08 8.87
C LEU A 70 31.87 16.99 7.45
N PRO A 71 33.20 17.14 7.32
CA PRO A 71 33.88 16.98 6.04
C PRO A 71 33.97 15.49 5.64
N ILE A 72 34.03 15.23 4.31
CA ILE A 72 34.32 13.91 3.76
C ILE A 72 35.78 13.87 3.31
N HIS A 73 36.52 12.89 3.83
CA HIS A 73 37.93 12.69 3.44
C HIS A 73 38.23 11.21 3.12
N PRO A 74 39.22 10.88 2.30
CA PRO A 74 39.60 9.50 2.01
C PRO A 74 40.24 8.77 3.20
N ALA A 75 40.77 9.50 4.18
CA ALA A 75 41.35 9.01 5.43
C ALA A 75 41.28 10.08 6.52
N SER A 76 41.38 9.68 7.77
CA SER A 76 41.44 10.58 8.94
C SER A 76 42.26 9.94 10.06
N GLU A 77 43.10 10.72 10.72
CA GLU A 77 43.80 10.34 11.94
C GLU A 77 43.02 10.76 13.23
N GLY A 78 41.98 11.59 13.04
CA GLY A 78 41.12 12.09 14.14
C GLY A 78 39.87 11.29 14.35
N LYS A 79 38.91 11.92 15.07
CA LYS A 79 37.57 11.35 15.26
C LYS A 79 36.89 11.13 13.92
N SER A 80 36.34 9.93 13.70
CA SER A 80 35.85 9.57 12.38
C SER A 80 34.67 8.62 12.36
N ILE A 81 33.80 8.80 11.34
CA ILE A 81 32.79 7.84 10.88
C ILE A 81 33.36 7.15 9.64
N VAL A 82 33.71 5.89 9.76
CA VAL A 82 34.42 5.13 8.70
C VAL A 82 33.46 4.24 7.95
N LEU A 83 33.39 4.38 6.62
CA LEU A 83 32.65 3.50 5.72
C LEU A 83 33.59 2.41 5.20
N ALA A 84 33.25 1.15 5.41
CA ALA A 84 34.10 0.01 5.08
C ALA A 84 33.33 -1.20 4.55
N LEU A 85 34.04 -2.14 3.96
CA LEU A 85 33.48 -3.46 3.62
C LEU A 85 33.98 -4.50 4.62
N GLU A 86 33.08 -5.40 5.02
CA GLU A 86 33.36 -6.58 5.84
C GLU A 86 32.76 -7.84 5.17
N PRO A 87 33.45 -8.38 4.12
CA PRO A 87 32.94 -9.54 3.36
C PRO A 87 32.72 -10.81 4.17
N SER A 88 33.24 -10.89 5.40
CA SER A 88 33.03 -12.02 6.32
C SER A 88 31.64 -12.09 6.93
N LEU A 89 30.85 -11.02 6.89
CA LEU A 89 29.45 -11.03 7.33
C LEU A 89 28.63 -12.10 6.55
N ALA A 90 27.66 -12.73 7.23
CA ALA A 90 27.00 -13.92 6.70
C ALA A 90 26.05 -13.60 5.52
N LYS A 91 25.23 -12.56 5.65
CA LYS A 91 24.12 -12.30 4.72
C LYS A 91 24.37 -11.06 3.83
N PRO A 92 23.93 -11.07 2.57
CA PRO A 92 23.88 -9.85 1.77
C PRO A 92 23.09 -8.75 2.49
N LEU A 93 23.40 -7.48 2.19
CA LEU A 93 22.78 -6.29 2.77
C LEU A 93 22.98 -6.13 4.29
N SER A 94 23.71 -7.05 4.96
CA SER A 94 24.04 -6.90 6.37
C SER A 94 25.16 -5.88 6.59
N TYR A 95 25.18 -5.30 7.78
CA TYR A 95 26.24 -4.40 8.21
C TYR A 95 26.53 -4.55 9.69
N ARG A 96 27.77 -4.24 10.08
CA ARG A 96 28.19 -4.03 11.46
C ARG A 96 28.23 -2.55 11.73
N LEU A 97 27.59 -2.10 12.82
CA LEU A 97 27.74 -0.77 13.36
C LEU A 97 28.52 -0.86 14.69
N LYS A 98 29.76 -0.39 14.62
CA LYS A 98 30.63 -0.35 15.82
C LYS A 98 30.90 1.10 16.19
N ALA A 99 30.55 1.49 17.43
CA ALA A 99 30.77 2.81 17.96
C ALA A 99 31.70 2.73 19.20
N GLU A 100 32.88 3.36 19.10
CA GLU A 100 33.90 3.44 20.12
C GLU A 100 34.31 4.91 20.31
N PRO A 101 34.89 5.30 21.48
CA PRO A 101 35.35 6.67 21.67
C PRO A 101 36.27 7.14 20.53
N GLY A 102 35.83 8.18 19.81
CA GLY A 102 36.54 8.77 18.68
C GLY A 102 36.38 8.03 17.35
N LYS A 103 35.67 6.90 17.27
CA LYS A 103 35.51 6.17 16.02
C LYS A 103 34.14 5.47 15.92
N ILE A 104 33.45 5.69 14.83
CA ILE A 104 32.26 4.93 14.44
C ILE A 104 32.59 4.22 13.12
N THR A 105 32.38 2.90 13.06
CA THR A 105 32.61 2.12 11.86
C THR A 105 31.31 1.53 11.35
N ILE A 106 30.98 1.81 10.09
CA ILE A 106 29.89 1.19 9.33
C ILE A 106 30.52 0.26 8.33
N ALA A 107 30.48 -1.05 8.60
CA ALA A 107 31.10 -2.07 7.77
C ALA A 107 30.05 -2.99 7.15
N GLY A 108 29.81 -2.87 5.85
CA GLY A 108 28.82 -3.68 5.13
C GLY A 108 29.40 -4.96 4.56
N LYS A 109 28.58 -6.05 4.48
CA LYS A 109 28.89 -7.26 3.70
C LYS A 109 29.30 -6.93 2.26
N ASP A 110 28.59 -5.99 1.69
CA ASP A 110 28.68 -5.46 0.34
C ASP A 110 28.38 -3.94 0.36
N PRO A 111 28.56 -3.22 -0.74
CA PRO A 111 28.28 -1.78 -0.79
C PRO A 111 26.84 -1.40 -0.41
N ARG A 112 25.85 -2.27 -0.66
CA ARG A 112 24.46 -2.08 -0.24
C ARG A 112 24.33 -2.15 1.29
N GLY A 113 25.07 -3.09 1.93
CA GLY A 113 25.14 -3.18 3.39
C GLY A 113 25.69 -1.90 4.01
N VAL A 114 26.70 -1.25 3.41
CA VAL A 114 27.19 0.05 3.88
C VAL A 114 26.10 1.10 3.77
N ARG A 115 25.34 1.09 2.69
CA ARG A 115 24.24 2.03 2.45
C ARG A 115 23.15 1.91 3.53
N PHE A 116 22.70 0.67 3.83
CA PHE A 116 21.75 0.43 4.91
C PHE A 116 22.34 0.76 6.29
N GLY A 117 23.65 0.60 6.46
CA GLY A 117 24.34 0.95 7.71
C GLY A 117 24.39 2.48 7.94
N GLY A 118 24.52 3.29 6.87
CA GLY A 118 24.37 4.74 6.94
C GLY A 118 23.01 5.14 7.49
N VAL A 119 21.94 4.65 6.85
CA VAL A 119 20.57 4.88 7.32
C VAL A 119 20.35 4.34 8.75
N GLY A 120 20.98 3.21 9.11
CA GLY A 120 20.91 2.67 10.46
C GLY A 120 21.54 3.59 11.54
N LEU A 121 22.65 4.26 11.20
CA LEU A 121 23.23 5.29 12.06
C LEU A 121 22.27 6.48 12.25
N GLU A 122 21.71 6.97 11.15
CA GLU A 122 20.72 8.06 11.17
C GLU A 122 19.51 7.71 12.03
N ASP A 123 18.98 6.49 11.93
CA ASP A 123 17.85 6.05 12.75
C ASP A 123 18.14 6.09 14.24
N ILE A 124 19.34 5.66 14.65
CA ILE A 124 19.78 5.73 16.06
C ILE A 124 19.80 7.17 16.55
N LEU A 125 20.40 8.06 15.76
CA LEU A 125 20.50 9.50 16.11
C LEU A 125 19.13 10.19 16.06
N ASN A 126 18.25 9.78 15.12
CA ASN A 126 16.88 10.27 15.05
C ASN A 126 16.03 9.87 16.26
N PHE A 127 16.17 8.64 16.77
CA PHE A 127 15.49 8.23 18.00
C PHE A 127 16.05 8.94 19.24
N ARG A 128 17.34 9.29 19.22
CA ARG A 128 17.98 10.05 20.27
C ARG A 128 17.71 11.56 20.17
N GLU A 129 17.30 12.02 19.00
CA GLU A 129 17.11 13.44 18.63
C GLU A 129 18.35 14.30 18.91
N ALA A 130 19.53 13.70 18.84
CA ALA A 130 20.80 14.34 19.13
C ALA A 130 21.96 13.57 18.48
N PRO A 131 23.08 14.21 18.21
CA PRO A 131 24.27 13.56 17.67
C PRO A 131 25.03 12.75 18.76
N PHE A 132 24.31 11.90 19.49
CA PHE A 132 24.81 11.07 20.59
C PHE A 132 24.53 9.61 20.32
N ILE A 133 25.54 8.74 20.46
CA ILE A 133 25.42 7.31 20.24
C ILE A 133 26.07 6.52 21.39
N LYS A 134 25.40 5.50 21.90
CA LYS A 134 25.99 4.58 22.89
C LYS A 134 27.13 3.78 22.31
N VAL A 135 28.16 3.50 23.10
CA VAL A 135 29.20 2.54 22.73
C VAL A 135 28.55 1.19 22.44
N GLN A 136 28.80 0.64 21.26
CA GLN A 136 28.18 -0.61 20.79
C GLN A 136 28.99 -1.28 19.70
N ASP A 137 28.73 -2.59 19.51
CA ASP A 137 29.22 -3.38 18.38
C ASP A 137 28.12 -4.37 17.99
N VAL A 138 27.33 -4.04 16.97
CA VAL A 138 26.11 -4.75 16.58
C VAL A 138 26.13 -5.07 15.10
N ILE A 139 25.79 -6.32 14.75
CA ILE A 139 25.55 -6.75 13.38
C ILE A 139 24.05 -6.66 13.13
N HIS A 140 23.68 -5.95 12.07
CA HIS A 140 22.32 -5.84 11.59
C HIS A 140 22.13 -6.67 10.32
N GLU A 141 21.07 -7.46 10.29
CA GLU A 141 20.69 -8.28 9.14
C GLU A 141 19.23 -8.04 8.80
N ARG A 142 18.91 -8.05 7.51
CA ARG A 142 17.51 -7.99 7.08
C ARG A 142 16.86 -9.36 7.27
N LEU A 143 15.70 -9.39 7.91
CA LEU A 143 14.89 -10.61 8.10
C LEU A 143 14.02 -10.89 6.88
N VAL A 144 13.70 -9.86 6.12
CA VAL A 144 12.87 -9.91 4.91
C VAL A 144 13.58 -9.16 3.79
N THR A 145 13.79 -9.86 2.67
CA THR A 145 14.37 -9.32 1.43
C THR A 145 14.03 -10.24 0.24
N PRO A 146 13.59 -9.72 -0.92
CA PRO A 146 13.28 -8.32 -1.17
C PRO A 146 12.05 -7.81 -0.41
N ARG A 147 12.07 -6.52 -0.04
CA ARG A 147 10.91 -5.72 0.31
C ARG A 147 10.66 -4.75 -0.82
N MET A 148 9.63 -4.99 -1.59
CA MET A 148 9.43 -4.29 -2.86
C MET A 148 8.08 -3.61 -2.97
N VAL A 149 8.08 -2.48 -3.66
CA VAL A 149 6.91 -1.65 -3.89
C VAL A 149 7.12 -0.77 -5.14
N HIS A 150 6.02 -0.40 -5.80
CA HIS A 150 6.08 0.63 -6.84
C HIS A 150 5.93 2.05 -6.23
N SER A 151 6.05 3.09 -7.06
CA SER A 151 6.09 4.47 -6.60
C SER A 151 4.87 4.87 -5.77
N GLY A 152 3.66 4.65 -6.25
CA GLY A 152 2.43 5.10 -5.59
C GLY A 152 2.18 6.61 -5.65
N TRP A 153 3.18 7.43 -5.99
CA TRP A 153 3.06 8.89 -6.06
C TRP A 153 2.79 9.39 -7.48
N GLY A 154 2.56 8.48 -8.43
CA GLY A 154 2.38 8.79 -9.85
C GLY A 154 3.67 9.27 -10.52
N ILE A 155 4.84 8.82 -10.06
CA ILE A 155 6.15 9.14 -10.63
C ILE A 155 6.89 7.83 -10.91
N ASP A 156 6.56 7.17 -12.01
CA ASP A 156 7.16 5.88 -12.39
C ASP A 156 8.63 5.99 -12.86
N GLN A 157 9.11 7.21 -13.10
CA GLN A 157 10.50 7.50 -13.42
C GLN A 157 11.46 7.31 -12.24
N PHE A 158 10.92 7.22 -11.01
CA PHE A 158 11.71 7.11 -9.78
C PHE A 158 12.90 8.09 -9.74
N PRO A 159 12.66 9.41 -9.54
CA PRO A 159 13.75 10.38 -9.36
C PRO A 159 14.72 9.92 -8.27
N ASP A 160 15.96 10.40 -8.31
CA ASP A 160 17.02 10.02 -7.36
C ASP A 160 16.61 10.28 -5.89
N SER A 161 15.95 11.41 -5.64
CA SER A 161 15.37 11.73 -4.33
C SER A 161 14.36 10.67 -3.86
N HIS A 162 13.52 10.18 -4.78
CA HIS A 162 12.55 9.13 -4.50
C HIS A 162 13.22 7.79 -4.18
N LEU A 163 14.24 7.40 -4.95
CA LEU A 163 15.04 6.19 -4.68
C LEU A 163 15.72 6.27 -3.32
N ASN A 164 16.28 7.44 -2.98
CA ASN A 164 16.87 7.70 -1.67
C ASN A 164 15.81 7.57 -0.54
N ALA A 165 14.64 8.14 -0.74
CA ALA A 165 13.55 8.07 0.23
C ALA A 165 13.01 6.63 0.43
N MET A 166 12.96 5.81 -0.63
CA MET A 166 12.63 4.37 -0.52
C MET A 166 13.62 3.62 0.37
N LEU A 167 14.92 3.88 0.19
CA LEU A 167 15.96 3.27 1.03
C LEU A 167 15.78 3.66 2.50
N HIS A 168 15.52 4.94 2.79
CA HIS A 168 15.27 5.44 4.15
C HIS A 168 14.00 4.85 4.76
N ALA A 169 13.02 4.46 3.96
CA ALA A 169 11.83 3.72 4.40
C ALA A 169 12.10 2.22 4.66
N GLY A 170 13.33 1.75 4.45
CA GLY A 170 13.70 0.33 4.64
C GLY A 170 13.25 -0.59 3.52
N LEU A 171 12.93 -0.05 2.35
CA LEU A 171 12.66 -0.80 1.13
C LEU A 171 13.99 -1.09 0.40
N ASP A 172 14.04 -2.18 -0.35
CA ASP A 172 15.28 -2.57 -1.05
C ASP A 172 15.07 -2.84 -2.55
N THR A 173 13.83 -2.75 -3.03
CA THR A 173 13.50 -3.07 -4.42
C THR A 173 12.35 -2.18 -4.91
N CYS A 174 12.54 -1.49 -6.01
CA CYS A 174 11.46 -0.81 -6.71
C CYS A 174 10.79 -1.73 -7.73
N VAL A 175 9.48 -1.56 -7.93
CA VAL A 175 8.67 -2.33 -8.88
C VAL A 175 8.27 -1.42 -10.04
N VAL A 176 8.55 -1.86 -11.27
CA VAL A 176 8.19 -1.15 -12.49
C VAL A 176 7.20 -1.99 -13.29
N PHE A 177 6.04 -1.42 -13.59
CA PHE A 177 5.07 -2.06 -14.49
C PHE A 177 5.57 -2.01 -15.92
N THR A 178 5.48 -3.12 -16.65
CA THR A 178 5.90 -3.16 -18.05
C THR A 178 4.89 -3.90 -18.93
N THR A 179 4.63 -3.35 -20.12
CA THR A 179 3.83 -3.96 -21.19
C THR A 179 4.68 -4.30 -22.42
N GLY A 180 5.98 -4.02 -22.36
CA GLY A 180 6.96 -4.23 -23.42
C GLY A 180 8.25 -3.47 -23.13
N VAL A 181 9.19 -3.46 -24.07
CA VAL A 181 10.44 -2.68 -23.94
C VAL A 181 10.09 -1.19 -23.87
N ASP A 182 10.54 -0.55 -22.78
CA ASP A 182 10.30 0.87 -22.45
C ASP A 182 8.84 1.32 -22.53
N ARG A 183 7.93 0.39 -22.21
CA ARG A 183 6.49 0.64 -22.22
C ARG A 183 5.86 0.28 -20.89
N THR A 184 5.08 1.21 -20.36
CA THR A 184 4.22 1.03 -19.19
C THR A 184 2.75 1.17 -19.59
N ASN A 185 1.84 0.98 -18.65
CA ASN A 185 0.41 1.22 -18.87
C ASN A 185 0.06 2.68 -19.16
N VAL A 186 0.95 3.61 -18.77
CA VAL A 186 0.73 5.06 -18.90
C VAL A 186 1.63 5.72 -19.97
N GLY A 187 2.46 4.94 -20.66
CA GLY A 187 3.30 5.44 -21.74
C GLY A 187 4.74 4.96 -21.73
N TYR A 188 5.64 5.78 -22.28
CA TYR A 188 7.07 5.49 -22.37
C TYR A 188 7.76 5.70 -21.01
N LEU A 189 8.67 4.78 -20.69
CA LEU A 189 9.62 4.89 -19.58
C LEU A 189 10.93 4.22 -20.00
N ASP A 190 12.06 4.91 -19.88
CA ASP A 190 13.38 4.27 -19.98
C ASP A 190 13.61 3.40 -18.72
N ILE A 191 13.24 2.12 -18.83
CA ILE A 191 13.31 1.19 -17.71
C ILE A 191 14.77 0.89 -17.34
N ASN A 192 15.69 0.89 -18.31
CA ASN A 192 17.09 0.63 -18.02
C ASN A 192 17.72 1.78 -17.22
N ASP A 193 17.35 3.03 -17.50
CA ASP A 193 17.78 4.17 -16.69
C ASP A 193 17.32 4.02 -15.22
N VAL A 194 16.07 3.66 -15.00
CA VAL A 194 15.56 3.38 -13.64
C VAL A 194 16.36 2.28 -12.96
N ILE A 195 16.64 1.16 -13.65
CA ILE A 195 17.43 0.05 -13.11
C ILE A 195 18.82 0.52 -12.69
N GLN A 196 19.53 1.27 -13.55
CA GLN A 196 20.89 1.71 -13.25
C GLN A 196 20.95 2.74 -12.10
N ARG A 197 20.01 3.69 -12.07
CA ARG A 197 19.92 4.64 -10.95
C ARG A 197 19.55 3.95 -9.64
N ALA A 198 18.57 3.03 -9.64
CA ALA A 198 18.22 2.25 -8.47
C ALA A 198 19.43 1.51 -7.89
N LYS A 199 20.25 0.86 -8.74
CA LYS A 199 21.51 0.20 -8.33
C LYS A 199 22.48 1.17 -7.64
N ASN A 200 22.60 2.41 -8.13
CA ASN A 200 23.46 3.42 -7.53
C ASN A 200 23.00 3.84 -6.14
N TYR A 201 21.69 3.73 -5.85
CA TYR A 201 21.11 3.93 -4.52
C TYR A 201 21.07 2.66 -3.67
N GLY A 202 21.51 1.51 -4.20
CA GLY A 202 21.53 0.24 -3.47
C GLY A 202 20.20 -0.53 -3.53
N LEU A 203 19.31 -0.17 -4.45
CA LEU A 203 18.03 -0.82 -4.68
C LEU A 203 18.10 -1.77 -5.89
N ASP A 204 17.31 -2.82 -5.86
CA ASP A 204 17.01 -3.65 -7.03
C ASP A 204 15.77 -3.13 -7.76
N THR A 205 15.55 -3.62 -9.00
CA THR A 205 14.34 -3.33 -9.76
C THR A 205 13.67 -4.64 -10.17
N MET A 206 12.41 -4.84 -9.78
CA MET A 206 11.56 -5.95 -10.19
C MET A 206 10.60 -5.49 -11.28
N LEU A 207 10.50 -6.24 -12.37
CA LEU A 207 9.51 -5.99 -13.41
C LEU A 207 8.17 -6.61 -13.01
N TYR A 208 7.08 -5.85 -13.13
CA TYR A 208 5.72 -6.38 -13.00
C TYR A 208 5.13 -6.53 -14.42
N GLY A 209 4.99 -7.78 -14.86
CA GLY A 209 4.75 -8.05 -16.28
C GLY A 209 3.28 -8.11 -16.66
N TYR A 210 2.82 -7.15 -17.47
CA TYR A 210 1.60 -7.24 -18.29
C TYR A 210 1.96 -7.60 -19.75
N LEU A 211 2.85 -8.56 -19.91
CA LEU A 211 3.40 -8.97 -21.21
C LEU A 211 2.47 -9.96 -21.91
N PRO A 212 2.50 -10.03 -23.24
CA PRO A 212 1.72 -11.02 -23.97
C PRO A 212 2.02 -12.45 -23.53
N GLY A 213 0.98 -13.21 -23.18
CA GLY A 213 1.09 -14.59 -22.69
C GLY A 213 0.10 -15.56 -23.35
N TYR A 214 -0.72 -15.06 -24.27
CA TYR A 214 -1.81 -15.83 -24.88
C TYR A 214 -1.30 -16.83 -25.92
N LYS A 215 -0.65 -17.90 -25.42
CA LYS A 215 -0.14 -19.03 -26.21
C LYS A 215 -0.15 -20.29 -25.35
N HIS A 216 -0.65 -21.40 -25.88
CA HIS A 216 -0.59 -22.66 -25.15
C HIS A 216 0.87 -23.18 -25.11
N PRO A 217 1.36 -23.68 -23.98
CA PRO A 217 2.77 -24.09 -23.83
C PRO A 217 3.18 -25.29 -24.70
N ASP A 218 2.22 -26.08 -25.19
CA ASP A 218 2.47 -27.24 -26.05
C ASP A 218 2.25 -26.91 -27.57
N ASP A 219 1.97 -25.67 -27.93
CA ASP A 219 1.87 -25.27 -29.34
C ASP A 219 3.25 -25.39 -30.02
N PRO A 220 3.30 -25.75 -31.32
CA PRO A 220 4.58 -25.97 -32.00
C PRO A 220 5.53 -24.77 -32.00
N ASP A 221 4.97 -23.55 -32.02
CA ASP A 221 5.69 -22.27 -32.03
C ASP A 221 5.74 -21.60 -30.62
N ALA A 222 5.36 -22.30 -29.55
CA ALA A 222 5.33 -21.76 -28.21
C ALA A 222 6.70 -21.26 -27.74
N GLN A 223 7.76 -22.03 -28.02
CA GLN A 223 9.13 -21.64 -27.63
C GLN A 223 9.55 -20.31 -28.26
N GLU A 224 9.34 -20.17 -29.57
CA GLU A 224 9.65 -18.94 -30.31
C GLU A 224 8.84 -17.74 -29.76
N PHE A 225 7.54 -17.96 -29.52
CA PHE A 225 6.67 -16.92 -28.95
C PHE A 225 7.16 -16.43 -27.59
N PHE A 226 7.40 -17.34 -26.63
CA PHE A 226 7.84 -16.93 -25.28
C PHE A 226 9.22 -16.28 -25.31
N GLU A 227 10.13 -16.73 -26.17
CA GLU A 227 11.44 -16.11 -26.36
C GLU A 227 11.34 -14.70 -26.97
N SER A 228 10.49 -14.51 -27.97
CA SER A 228 10.29 -13.20 -28.60
C SER A 228 9.76 -12.15 -27.62
N VAL A 229 9.03 -12.58 -26.59
CA VAL A 229 8.51 -11.69 -25.53
C VAL A 229 9.50 -11.61 -24.37
N TYR A 230 9.69 -12.68 -23.62
CA TYR A 230 10.36 -12.65 -22.31
C TYR A 230 11.89 -12.64 -22.43
N THR A 231 12.49 -13.40 -23.38
CA THR A 231 13.94 -13.31 -23.60
C THR A 231 14.31 -11.94 -24.14
N ASN A 232 13.47 -11.35 -24.98
CA ASN A 232 13.71 -10.01 -25.52
C ASN A 232 13.71 -8.96 -24.41
N ILE A 233 12.76 -8.98 -23.47
CA ILE A 233 12.72 -8.07 -22.32
C ILE A 233 14.01 -8.15 -21.51
N PHE A 234 14.45 -9.37 -21.15
CA PHE A 234 15.66 -9.55 -20.34
C PHE A 234 16.99 -9.35 -21.08
N ARG A 235 16.99 -9.33 -22.39
CA ARG A 235 18.13 -8.83 -23.17
C ARG A 235 18.29 -7.31 -23.04
N HIS A 236 17.18 -6.59 -22.94
CA HIS A 236 17.21 -5.14 -22.73
C HIS A 236 17.49 -4.77 -21.26
N TYR A 237 17.04 -5.60 -20.31
CA TYR A 237 17.15 -5.38 -18.86
C TYR A 237 17.87 -6.52 -18.14
N PRO A 238 19.14 -6.83 -18.46
CA PRO A 238 19.86 -7.96 -17.87
C PRO A 238 20.11 -7.79 -16.36
N ASP A 239 20.08 -6.54 -15.88
CA ASP A 239 20.29 -6.19 -14.48
C ASP A 239 19.00 -6.09 -13.65
N ALA A 240 17.83 -6.34 -14.24
CA ALA A 240 16.59 -6.45 -13.46
C ALA A 240 16.65 -7.66 -12.52
N LEU A 241 16.15 -7.49 -11.30
CA LEU A 241 16.08 -8.59 -10.30
C LEU A 241 15.27 -9.78 -10.82
N GLY A 242 14.22 -9.52 -11.59
CA GLY A 242 13.36 -10.54 -12.14
C GLY A 242 12.02 -10.00 -12.62
N ILE A 243 11.04 -10.91 -12.71
CA ILE A 243 9.69 -10.59 -13.16
C ILE A 243 8.62 -11.22 -12.25
N MET A 244 7.58 -10.45 -11.97
CA MET A 244 6.35 -10.89 -11.35
C MET A 244 5.28 -11.11 -12.41
N LEU A 245 4.62 -12.26 -12.34
CA LEU A 245 3.50 -12.66 -13.18
C LEU A 245 2.27 -12.82 -12.30
N VAL A 246 1.10 -12.39 -12.78
CA VAL A 246 -0.16 -12.51 -12.04
C VAL A 246 -1.08 -13.48 -12.75
N GLY A 247 -1.60 -14.48 -12.02
CA GLY A 247 -2.52 -15.47 -12.56
C GLY A 247 -3.73 -14.83 -13.24
N GLU A 248 -4.36 -13.86 -12.59
CA GLU A 248 -5.50 -13.11 -13.13
C GLU A 248 -5.23 -12.50 -14.53
N SER A 249 -4.02 -12.03 -14.76
CA SER A 249 -3.60 -11.42 -16.04
C SER A 249 -2.91 -12.40 -16.98
N GLY A 250 -2.52 -13.58 -16.48
CA GLY A 250 -1.82 -14.63 -17.21
C GLY A 250 -2.77 -15.54 -17.99
N GLU A 251 -3.74 -14.97 -18.68
CA GLU A 251 -4.67 -15.74 -19.49
C GLU A 251 -3.98 -16.36 -20.72
N PHE A 252 -4.20 -17.64 -20.93
CA PHE A 252 -3.71 -18.40 -22.08
C PHE A 252 -4.78 -19.42 -22.53
N PRO A 253 -4.70 -19.98 -23.76
CA PRO A 253 -5.72 -20.93 -24.26
C PRO A 253 -5.57 -22.31 -23.58
N SER A 254 -5.87 -22.38 -22.27
CA SER A 254 -5.80 -23.59 -21.46
C SER A 254 -6.69 -24.70 -22.02
N LYS A 255 -6.21 -25.94 -21.96
CA LYS A 255 -6.97 -27.15 -22.30
C LYS A 255 -7.64 -27.78 -21.07
N ASP A 256 -7.54 -27.14 -19.89
CA ASP A 256 -8.23 -27.60 -18.68
C ASP A 256 -9.76 -27.46 -18.87
N PRO A 257 -10.53 -28.57 -18.82
CA PRO A 257 -11.97 -28.53 -19.05
C PRO A 257 -12.76 -27.76 -17.99
N ALA A 258 -12.16 -27.48 -16.85
CA ALA A 258 -12.76 -26.68 -15.80
C ALA A 258 -12.82 -25.19 -16.14
N THR A 259 -12.19 -24.76 -17.24
CA THR A 259 -12.14 -23.36 -17.68
C THR A 259 -12.73 -23.18 -19.07
N THR A 260 -12.93 -21.91 -19.45
CA THR A 260 -13.36 -21.56 -20.81
C THR A 260 -12.28 -21.80 -21.89
N GLY A 261 -11.02 -21.90 -21.48
CA GLY A 261 -9.87 -21.90 -22.42
C GLY A 261 -9.69 -20.58 -23.17
N LYS A 262 -10.43 -19.53 -22.82
CA LYS A 262 -10.46 -18.22 -23.48
C LYS A 262 -10.22 -17.10 -22.47
N ARG A 263 -9.82 -15.94 -22.97
CA ARG A 263 -9.76 -14.73 -22.13
C ARG A 263 -11.16 -14.39 -21.61
N HIS A 264 -11.21 -13.80 -20.43
CA HIS A 264 -12.48 -13.42 -19.77
C HIS A 264 -13.41 -12.63 -20.71
N ARG A 265 -12.88 -11.66 -21.44
CA ARG A 265 -13.63 -10.83 -22.40
C ARG A 265 -14.15 -11.58 -23.63
N GLU A 266 -13.66 -12.80 -23.88
CA GLU A 266 -14.01 -13.64 -25.04
C GLU A 266 -14.86 -14.84 -24.65
N SER A 267 -15.21 -14.96 -23.36
CA SER A 267 -15.91 -16.11 -22.77
C SER A 267 -17.42 -15.98 -22.90
N LEU A 268 -17.91 -15.99 -24.13
CA LEU A 268 -19.35 -16.01 -24.42
C LEU A 268 -19.73 -17.29 -25.21
N ILE A 269 -20.90 -17.82 -24.89
CA ILE A 269 -21.56 -18.88 -25.65
C ILE A 269 -22.85 -18.27 -26.22
N ASP A 270 -22.89 -18.07 -27.54
CA ASP A 270 -24.03 -17.44 -28.23
C ASP A 270 -24.55 -16.14 -27.58
N GLY A 271 -23.61 -15.31 -27.14
CA GLY A 271 -23.90 -14.03 -26.42
C GLY A 271 -24.17 -14.18 -24.94
N ILE A 272 -24.20 -15.39 -24.39
CA ILE A 272 -24.39 -15.67 -22.98
C ILE A 272 -23.01 -15.93 -22.33
N PRO A 273 -22.71 -15.37 -21.15
CA PRO A 273 -21.47 -15.66 -20.44
C PRO A 273 -21.30 -17.16 -20.14
N ASP A 274 -20.14 -17.71 -20.46
CA ASP A 274 -19.78 -19.08 -20.06
C ASP A 274 -19.67 -19.13 -18.53
N PRO A 275 -20.33 -20.06 -17.85
CA PRO A 275 -20.30 -20.15 -16.39
C PRO A 275 -18.93 -20.61 -15.84
N ARG A 276 -18.06 -21.17 -16.69
CA ARG A 276 -16.72 -21.58 -16.27
C ARG A 276 -15.79 -20.38 -16.13
N PRO A 277 -14.82 -20.39 -15.20
CA PRO A 277 -13.83 -19.32 -15.10
C PRO A 277 -12.93 -19.24 -16.34
N SER A 278 -12.40 -18.07 -16.61
CA SER A 278 -11.26 -17.95 -17.56
C SER A 278 -10.00 -18.55 -16.93
N PRO A 279 -9.00 -18.93 -17.75
CA PRO A 279 -7.76 -19.55 -17.25
C PRO A 279 -7.04 -18.72 -16.18
N GLY A 280 -7.06 -17.39 -16.27
CA GLY A 280 -6.43 -16.50 -15.29
C GLY A 280 -7.06 -16.59 -13.88
N TRP A 281 -8.30 -17.03 -13.78
CA TRP A 281 -9.07 -17.12 -12.52
C TRP A 281 -9.16 -18.53 -11.96
N TRP A 282 -8.38 -19.46 -12.50
CA TRP A 282 -8.40 -20.87 -12.13
C TRP A 282 -7.00 -21.48 -12.11
N PRO A 283 -6.65 -22.33 -11.14
CA PRO A 283 -5.40 -23.07 -11.13
C PRO A 283 -5.42 -24.22 -12.15
N CYS A 284 -5.30 -23.88 -13.45
CA CYS A 284 -5.34 -24.83 -14.54
C CYS A 284 -4.27 -25.90 -14.43
N SER A 285 -4.57 -27.13 -14.87
CA SER A 285 -3.64 -28.26 -14.87
C SER A 285 -2.42 -28.07 -15.78
N ASP A 286 -2.55 -27.26 -16.81
CA ASP A 286 -1.48 -26.91 -17.77
C ASP A 286 -0.76 -25.59 -17.46
N TYR A 287 -1.21 -24.85 -16.44
CA TYR A 287 -0.57 -23.60 -16.00
C TYR A 287 0.90 -23.81 -15.55
N PRO A 288 1.27 -24.86 -14.81
CA PRO A 288 2.66 -25.09 -14.47
C PRO A 288 3.61 -25.19 -15.66
N LYS A 289 3.15 -25.75 -16.79
CA LYS A 289 3.92 -25.78 -18.05
C LYS A 289 4.09 -24.37 -18.64
N TRP A 290 3.02 -23.57 -18.63
CA TRP A 290 3.06 -22.18 -19.09
C TRP A 290 4.09 -21.36 -18.27
N ILE A 291 4.06 -21.47 -16.95
CA ILE A 291 5.02 -20.84 -16.04
C ILE A 291 6.46 -21.30 -16.32
N ALA A 292 6.65 -22.59 -16.57
CA ALA A 292 7.96 -23.14 -16.92
C ALA A 292 8.49 -22.55 -18.24
N ARG A 293 7.65 -22.41 -19.27
CA ARG A 293 8.04 -21.78 -20.55
C ARG A 293 8.45 -20.32 -20.36
N VAL A 294 7.70 -19.55 -19.56
CA VAL A 294 8.07 -18.15 -19.24
C VAL A 294 9.40 -18.11 -18.49
N ARG A 295 9.58 -18.94 -17.44
CA ARG A 295 10.85 -19.04 -16.68
C ARG A 295 12.03 -19.35 -17.59
N ASP A 296 11.90 -20.33 -18.48
CA ASP A 296 12.97 -20.74 -19.38
C ASP A 296 13.35 -19.63 -20.36
N ALA A 297 12.34 -18.93 -20.90
CA ALA A 297 12.56 -17.78 -21.77
C ALA A 297 13.24 -16.61 -21.03
N VAL A 298 12.86 -16.30 -19.79
CA VAL A 298 13.51 -15.29 -18.97
C VAL A 298 14.98 -15.65 -18.72
N ARG A 299 15.23 -16.87 -18.26
CA ARG A 299 16.57 -17.31 -17.86
C ARG A 299 17.52 -17.56 -19.02
N LYS A 300 17.02 -17.67 -20.22
CA LYS A 300 17.86 -17.69 -21.42
C LYS A 300 18.68 -16.41 -21.60
N ALA A 301 18.16 -15.25 -21.18
CA ALA A 301 18.88 -13.98 -21.23
C ALA A 301 19.44 -13.57 -19.85
N ALA A 302 18.76 -13.89 -18.76
CA ALA A 302 19.12 -13.54 -17.39
C ALA A 302 19.05 -14.81 -16.48
N PRO A 303 20.11 -15.64 -16.43
CA PRO A 303 20.07 -16.95 -15.77
C PRO A 303 19.70 -16.91 -14.26
N ASN A 304 20.01 -15.80 -13.60
CA ASN A 304 19.75 -15.61 -12.17
C ASN A 304 18.48 -14.83 -11.87
N ALA A 305 17.72 -14.43 -12.90
CA ALA A 305 16.52 -13.64 -12.71
C ALA A 305 15.47 -14.40 -11.87
N MET A 306 14.90 -13.71 -10.91
CA MET A 306 13.80 -14.19 -10.09
C MET A 306 12.52 -14.22 -10.94
N VAL A 307 11.81 -15.35 -10.91
CA VAL A 307 10.48 -15.45 -11.50
C VAL A 307 9.49 -15.69 -10.37
N VAL A 308 8.50 -14.83 -10.25
CA VAL A 308 7.48 -14.87 -9.22
C VAL A 308 6.11 -15.02 -9.89
N PHE A 309 5.31 -15.97 -9.44
CA PHE A 309 3.95 -16.16 -9.91
C PHE A 309 2.96 -15.91 -8.79
N ASN A 310 2.08 -14.94 -8.96
CA ASN A 310 1.06 -14.58 -7.98
C ASN A 310 -0.24 -15.34 -8.26
N THR A 311 -0.70 -16.11 -7.28
CA THR A 311 -1.95 -16.88 -7.31
C THR A 311 -3.17 -16.03 -6.90
N TYR A 312 -3.10 -14.74 -7.13
CA TYR A 312 -4.15 -13.78 -6.84
C TYR A 312 -5.54 -14.24 -7.33
N ASN A 313 -6.55 -14.01 -6.51
CA ASN A 313 -7.96 -14.37 -6.76
C ASN A 313 -8.30 -15.87 -6.81
N TRP A 314 -7.43 -16.77 -6.40
CA TRP A 314 -7.75 -18.20 -6.33
C TRP A 314 -8.27 -18.67 -4.97
N PHE A 315 -8.47 -17.77 -4.02
CA PHE A 315 -8.91 -18.08 -2.65
C PHE A 315 -10.26 -18.81 -2.57
N TRP A 316 -11.12 -18.62 -3.57
CA TRP A 316 -12.43 -19.26 -3.66
C TRP A 316 -12.39 -20.68 -4.22
N VAL A 317 -11.25 -21.11 -4.79
CA VAL A 317 -11.05 -22.47 -5.30
C VAL A 317 -10.71 -23.40 -4.14
N ASP A 318 -11.18 -24.63 -4.20
CA ASP A 318 -10.92 -25.65 -3.18
C ASP A 318 -9.41 -25.85 -2.95
N GLU A 319 -9.02 -26.04 -1.70
CA GLU A 319 -7.62 -26.21 -1.30
C GLU A 319 -6.95 -27.39 -2.01
N GLU A 320 -7.65 -28.52 -2.17
CA GLU A 320 -7.09 -29.71 -2.84
C GLU A 320 -6.76 -29.42 -4.32
N ARG A 321 -7.59 -28.65 -5.02
CA ARG A 321 -7.31 -28.22 -6.40
C ARG A 321 -6.08 -27.30 -6.45
N ARG A 322 -5.98 -26.34 -5.56
CA ARG A 322 -4.82 -25.44 -5.45
C ARG A 322 -3.55 -26.21 -5.10
N LYS A 323 -3.65 -27.18 -4.19
CA LYS A 323 -2.54 -28.07 -3.83
C LYS A 323 -2.07 -28.95 -4.98
N GLU A 324 -3.00 -29.45 -5.81
CA GLU A 324 -2.65 -30.20 -7.03
C GLU A 324 -1.87 -29.33 -8.03
N PHE A 325 -2.26 -28.10 -8.21
CA PHE A 325 -1.49 -27.12 -8.98
C PHE A 325 -0.06 -26.96 -8.42
N LEU A 326 0.09 -26.77 -7.09
CA LEU A 326 1.39 -26.60 -6.44
C LEU A 326 2.30 -27.84 -6.55
N LYS A 327 1.75 -29.06 -6.59
CA LYS A 327 2.55 -30.28 -6.81
C LYS A 327 3.33 -30.25 -8.12
N ASN A 328 2.72 -29.66 -9.17
CA ASN A 328 3.29 -29.57 -10.51
C ASN A 328 4.03 -28.25 -10.77
N PHE A 329 3.98 -27.32 -9.82
CA PHE A 329 4.61 -25.99 -9.92
C PHE A 329 6.14 -26.09 -9.99
N PRO A 330 6.83 -25.29 -10.84
CA PRO A 330 8.30 -25.29 -10.91
C PRO A 330 8.93 -24.89 -9.58
N LYS A 331 9.78 -25.74 -9.01
CA LYS A 331 10.37 -25.54 -7.65
C LYS A 331 11.36 -24.37 -7.56
N ASP A 332 11.83 -23.90 -8.68
CA ASP A 332 12.77 -22.78 -8.82
C ASP A 332 12.06 -21.44 -9.16
N VAL A 333 10.73 -21.44 -9.19
CA VAL A 333 9.86 -20.25 -9.30
C VAL A 333 9.26 -19.96 -7.92
N TYR A 334 9.11 -18.69 -7.58
CA TYR A 334 8.48 -18.27 -6.33
C TYR A 334 6.96 -18.19 -6.50
N VAL A 335 6.21 -18.68 -5.52
CA VAL A 335 4.76 -18.51 -5.48
C VAL A 335 4.41 -17.33 -4.57
N GLN A 336 3.71 -16.34 -5.11
CA GLN A 336 3.26 -15.17 -4.35
C GLN A 336 1.81 -15.35 -3.93
N ILE A 337 1.56 -15.09 -2.64
CA ILE A 337 0.30 -15.36 -1.97
C ILE A 337 -0.16 -14.09 -1.27
N THR A 338 -1.43 -13.75 -1.45
CA THR A 338 -2.01 -12.56 -0.81
C THR A 338 -2.40 -12.85 0.64
N TYR A 339 -2.00 -11.96 1.55
CA TYR A 339 -2.17 -12.13 2.99
C TYR A 339 -3.63 -12.10 3.46
N ASP A 340 -4.40 -11.17 2.97
CA ASP A 340 -5.72 -10.75 3.51
C ASP A 340 -6.91 -11.41 2.80
N ILE A 341 -6.82 -11.64 1.49
CA ILE A 341 -7.94 -12.15 0.67
C ILE A 341 -8.46 -13.48 1.19
N GLY A 342 -9.79 -13.59 1.23
CA GLY A 342 -10.48 -14.81 1.62
C GLY A 342 -10.59 -15.02 3.14
N MET A 343 -10.11 -14.09 3.99
CA MET A 343 -10.38 -14.16 5.42
C MET A 343 -11.89 -14.17 5.67
N ARG A 344 -12.41 -15.23 6.30
CA ARG A 344 -13.84 -15.38 6.61
C ARG A 344 -14.14 -14.79 7.98
N TYR A 345 -15.27 -14.08 8.06
CA TYR A 345 -15.77 -13.54 9.34
C TYR A 345 -17.30 -13.57 9.39
N LYS A 346 -17.86 -13.32 10.57
CA LYS A 346 -19.30 -13.11 10.73
C LYS A 346 -19.54 -11.76 11.38
N ARG A 347 -20.57 -11.07 10.91
CA ARG A 347 -21.05 -9.82 11.51
C ARG A 347 -22.51 -9.98 11.85
N GLU A 348 -22.83 -9.93 13.15
CA GLU A 348 -24.19 -10.21 13.67
C GLU A 348 -24.78 -11.53 13.12
N GLY A 349 -23.94 -12.57 13.01
CA GLY A 349 -24.34 -13.86 12.49
C GLY A 349 -24.30 -13.99 10.95
N ILE A 350 -24.20 -12.89 10.22
CA ILE A 350 -24.14 -12.89 8.75
C ILE A 350 -22.71 -13.20 8.28
N PRO A 351 -22.51 -14.32 7.54
CA PRO A 351 -21.20 -14.65 6.99
C PRO A 351 -20.74 -13.64 5.94
N SER A 352 -19.46 -13.34 5.96
CA SER A 352 -18.79 -12.49 4.98
C SER A 352 -17.33 -12.91 4.81
N ALA A 353 -16.66 -12.36 3.81
CA ALA A 353 -15.24 -12.56 3.58
C ALA A 353 -14.58 -11.23 3.17
N VAL A 354 -13.28 -11.13 3.47
CA VAL A 354 -12.43 -10.06 2.94
C VAL A 354 -12.23 -10.33 1.45
N MET A 355 -12.64 -9.39 0.62
CA MET A 355 -12.66 -9.59 -0.83
C MET A 355 -11.39 -9.11 -1.51
N ASP A 356 -10.71 -8.10 -0.94
CA ASP A 356 -9.46 -7.57 -1.44
C ASP A 356 -8.56 -7.08 -0.30
N TYR A 357 -7.46 -6.36 -0.60
CA TYR A 357 -6.47 -5.94 0.39
C TYR A 357 -7.08 -5.07 1.49
N SER A 358 -7.04 -5.56 2.72
CA SER A 358 -7.70 -4.89 3.84
C SER A 358 -6.97 -5.07 5.18
N LEU A 359 -6.78 -3.98 5.90
CA LEU A 359 -6.26 -4.01 7.27
C LEU A 359 -7.32 -4.53 8.27
N PHE A 360 -8.58 -4.68 7.87
CA PHE A 360 -9.55 -5.45 8.64
C PHE A 360 -9.02 -6.86 8.93
N ALA A 361 -8.33 -7.50 7.99
CA ALA A 361 -7.59 -8.74 8.17
C ALA A 361 -6.23 -8.48 8.85
N ALA A 362 -6.22 -8.17 10.14
CA ALA A 362 -4.98 -8.10 10.91
C ALA A 362 -4.29 -9.47 11.01
N GLU A 363 -5.08 -10.56 11.11
CA GLU A 363 -4.63 -11.94 11.02
C GLU A 363 -4.67 -12.43 9.56
N PRO A 364 -3.89 -13.47 9.20
CA PRO A 364 -3.85 -13.97 7.83
C PRO A 364 -5.15 -14.67 7.42
N GLY A 365 -5.52 -14.54 6.15
CA GLY A 365 -6.60 -15.33 5.57
C GLY A 365 -6.27 -16.84 5.54
N PHE A 366 -7.31 -17.69 5.52
CA PHE A 366 -7.11 -19.14 5.42
C PHE A 366 -6.34 -19.52 4.14
N TYR A 367 -6.55 -18.77 3.07
CA TYR A 367 -5.86 -18.93 1.80
C TYR A 367 -4.35 -18.72 1.95
N PHE A 368 -3.92 -17.61 2.54
CA PHE A 368 -2.50 -17.34 2.80
C PHE A 368 -1.85 -18.46 3.62
N THR A 369 -2.52 -18.89 4.68
CA THR A 369 -2.02 -19.93 5.59
C THR A 369 -1.88 -21.27 4.87
N SER A 370 -2.92 -21.72 4.14
CA SER A 370 -2.90 -23.00 3.44
C SER A 370 -1.88 -23.04 2.31
N GLU A 371 -1.83 -21.97 1.50
CA GLU A 371 -0.90 -21.90 0.37
C GLU A 371 0.56 -21.82 0.82
N SER A 372 0.87 -20.99 1.84
CA SER A 372 2.23 -20.88 2.38
C SER A 372 2.73 -22.21 2.96
N LYS A 373 1.87 -22.88 3.74
CA LYS A 373 2.17 -24.20 4.29
C LYS A 373 2.38 -25.26 3.20
N ASN A 374 1.47 -25.32 2.22
CA ASN A 374 1.55 -26.29 1.12
C ASN A 374 2.76 -26.03 0.21
N ALA A 375 3.03 -24.77 -0.12
CA ALA A 375 4.21 -24.38 -0.91
C ALA A 375 5.51 -24.80 -0.20
N HIS A 376 5.65 -24.43 1.08
CA HIS A 376 6.82 -24.79 1.88
C HIS A 376 7.02 -26.31 1.97
N ALA A 377 5.96 -27.08 2.26
CA ALA A 377 6.02 -28.53 2.33
C ALA A 377 6.42 -29.20 1.00
N LEU A 378 6.14 -28.56 -0.13
CA LEU A 378 6.51 -29.01 -1.47
C LEU A 378 7.88 -28.49 -1.93
N GLY A 379 8.61 -27.73 -1.10
CA GLY A 379 9.91 -27.13 -1.44
C GLY A 379 9.82 -25.94 -2.40
N ILE A 380 8.66 -25.31 -2.52
CA ILE A 380 8.45 -24.08 -3.25
C ILE A 380 8.66 -22.92 -2.28
N LYS A 381 9.38 -21.88 -2.71
CA LYS A 381 9.64 -20.69 -1.88
C LYS A 381 8.46 -19.73 -1.96
N PRO A 382 7.76 -19.48 -0.83
CA PRO A 382 6.65 -18.54 -0.83
C PRO A 382 7.13 -17.08 -0.77
N PHE A 383 6.26 -16.22 -1.31
CA PHE A 383 6.39 -14.78 -1.37
C PHE A 383 5.06 -14.17 -0.90
N ALA A 384 5.05 -13.15 -0.09
CA ALA A 384 3.80 -12.53 0.35
C ALA A 384 3.47 -11.25 -0.43
N THR A 385 2.22 -11.10 -0.86
CA THR A 385 1.64 -9.76 -0.99
C THR A 385 1.21 -9.36 0.41
N SER A 386 2.08 -8.63 1.10
CA SER A 386 1.97 -8.39 2.54
C SER A 386 1.15 -7.14 2.87
N ASN A 387 1.11 -6.18 1.96
CA ASN A 387 0.51 -4.86 2.13
C ASN A 387 1.00 -4.16 3.41
N THR A 388 2.33 -4.17 3.64
CA THR A 388 2.96 -3.64 4.85
C THR A 388 3.63 -2.29 4.67
N ALA A 389 3.41 -1.61 3.55
CA ALA A 389 3.90 -0.24 3.32
C ALA A 389 2.96 0.87 3.85
N GLY A 390 1.93 0.50 4.63
CA GLY A 390 1.06 1.42 5.36
C GLY A 390 -0.29 1.69 4.72
N ALA A 391 -0.49 1.40 3.45
CA ALA A 391 -1.76 1.57 2.76
C ALA A 391 -2.39 0.22 2.38
N THR A 392 -3.71 0.18 2.38
CA THR A 392 -4.55 -0.90 1.88
C THR A 392 -5.69 -0.30 1.07
N TRP A 393 -6.54 -1.15 0.48
CA TRP A 393 -7.69 -0.67 -0.28
C TRP A 393 -8.89 -0.27 0.60
N ASP A 394 -8.70 -0.24 1.93
CA ASP A 394 -9.74 0.22 2.86
C ASP A 394 -10.08 1.69 2.70
N PHE A 395 -9.07 2.51 2.37
CA PHE A 395 -9.25 3.93 2.04
C PHE A 395 -8.33 4.23 0.87
N GLY A 396 -8.92 4.58 -0.27
CA GLY A 396 -8.15 4.80 -1.50
C GLY A 396 -7.44 6.14 -1.56
N ASP A 397 -7.95 7.13 -0.84
CA ASP A 397 -7.63 8.54 -0.96
C ASP A 397 -6.86 9.11 0.24
N ILE A 398 -6.15 8.23 0.97
CA ILE A 398 -5.25 8.59 2.07
C ILE A 398 -3.87 7.96 1.90
N PRO A 399 -2.79 8.56 2.45
CA PRO A 399 -1.45 8.03 2.28
C PRO A 399 -1.20 6.71 3.02
N TYR A 400 -1.78 6.50 4.19
CA TYR A 400 -1.67 5.27 4.99
C TYR A 400 -2.80 5.18 6.01
N VAL A 401 -3.10 3.96 6.44
CA VAL A 401 -4.08 3.73 7.52
C VAL A 401 -3.40 3.90 8.87
N PRO A 402 -3.73 4.95 9.65
CA PRO A 402 -3.03 5.31 10.88
C PRO A 402 -3.46 4.46 12.09
N ALA A 403 -3.28 3.14 11.98
CA ALA A 403 -3.68 2.14 12.96
C ALA A 403 -2.51 1.22 13.34
N PRO A 404 -1.41 1.76 13.92
CA PRO A 404 -0.14 1.04 14.07
C PRO A 404 -0.24 -0.23 14.91
N GLN A 405 -1.08 -0.31 15.95
CA GLN A 405 -1.22 -1.53 16.75
C GLN A 405 -1.85 -2.67 15.93
N ARG A 406 -2.74 -2.34 14.98
CA ARG A 406 -3.29 -3.35 14.07
C ARG A 406 -2.28 -3.82 13.03
N TRP A 407 -1.43 -2.91 12.55
CA TRP A 407 -0.29 -3.26 11.71
C TRP A 407 0.73 -4.14 12.44
N ILE A 408 1.00 -3.89 13.73
CA ILE A 408 1.85 -4.74 14.58
C ILE A 408 1.31 -6.17 14.65
N THR A 409 0.00 -6.34 14.78
CA THR A 409 -0.61 -7.67 14.74
C THR A 409 -0.31 -8.37 13.42
N ARG A 410 -0.46 -7.70 12.28
CA ARG A 410 -0.10 -8.24 10.94
C ARG A 410 1.39 -8.59 10.85
N PHE A 411 2.26 -7.71 11.34
CA PHE A 411 3.72 -7.95 11.32
C PHE A 411 4.11 -9.18 12.14
N LYS A 412 3.52 -9.38 13.31
CA LYS A 412 3.75 -10.57 14.15
C LYS A 412 3.34 -11.85 13.44
N HIS A 413 2.20 -11.88 12.75
CA HIS A 413 1.76 -13.04 11.96
C HIS A 413 2.63 -13.30 10.72
N LEU A 414 3.05 -12.26 10.01
CA LEU A 414 3.99 -12.38 8.88
C LEU A 414 5.35 -12.90 9.34
N ASP A 415 5.84 -12.43 10.49
CA ASP A 415 7.10 -12.95 11.07
C ASP A 415 6.96 -14.41 11.53
N GLN A 416 5.80 -14.81 12.03
CA GLN A 416 5.51 -16.22 12.30
C GLN A 416 5.55 -17.05 11.00
N ALA A 417 4.91 -16.56 9.92
CA ALA A 417 4.93 -17.23 8.62
C ALA A 417 6.37 -17.33 8.03
N ARG A 418 7.20 -16.31 8.29
CA ARG A 418 8.62 -16.34 7.94
C ARG A 418 9.37 -17.48 8.66
N ARG A 419 9.14 -17.64 9.95
CA ARG A 419 9.77 -18.68 10.75
C ARG A 419 9.28 -20.08 10.39
N ASP A 420 7.97 -20.23 10.17
CA ASP A 420 7.33 -21.53 9.97
C ASP A 420 7.42 -22.03 8.52
N TRP A 421 7.36 -21.10 7.55
CA TRP A 421 7.20 -21.44 6.13
C TRP A 421 8.15 -20.71 5.18
N ASP A 422 9.22 -20.05 5.68
CA ASP A 422 10.18 -19.24 4.89
C ASP A 422 9.53 -18.11 4.07
N VAL A 423 8.43 -17.52 4.55
CA VAL A 423 7.83 -16.34 3.92
C VAL A 423 8.66 -15.10 4.24
N SER A 424 9.81 -14.96 3.60
CA SER A 424 10.84 -13.95 3.89
C SER A 424 11.03 -12.92 2.75
N ARG A 425 10.03 -12.80 1.87
CA ARG A 425 10.03 -11.92 0.70
C ARG A 425 8.68 -11.27 0.57
N TYR A 426 8.63 -9.93 0.49
CA TYR A 426 7.38 -9.19 0.51
C TYR A 426 7.22 -8.25 -0.68
N TYR A 427 6.03 -8.29 -1.28
CA TYR A 427 5.49 -7.20 -2.06
C TYR A 427 4.65 -6.35 -1.11
N ASP A 428 5.24 -5.23 -0.67
CA ASP A 428 4.76 -4.46 0.47
C ASP A 428 3.50 -3.65 0.20
N ASN A 429 3.18 -3.41 -1.06
CA ASN A 429 1.89 -2.85 -1.45
C ASN A 429 1.63 -3.04 -2.95
N HIS A 430 0.39 -3.37 -3.30
CA HIS A 430 -0.08 -3.47 -4.67
C HIS A 430 -0.86 -2.19 -5.04
N HIS A 431 -0.41 -1.48 -6.06
CA HIS A 431 -0.91 -0.22 -6.61
C HIS A 431 -0.73 1.04 -5.76
N TYR A 432 -0.81 1.00 -4.42
CA TYR A 432 -0.79 2.21 -3.59
C TYR A 432 0.61 2.69 -3.19
N GLY A 433 1.64 1.88 -3.53
CA GLY A 433 3.02 2.24 -3.24
C GLY A 433 3.31 2.33 -1.75
N TRP A 434 4.10 3.30 -1.37
CA TRP A 434 4.55 3.49 0.01
C TRP A 434 4.53 4.97 0.40
N TRP A 435 4.49 5.22 1.71
CA TRP A 435 4.49 6.57 2.26
C TRP A 435 5.37 6.62 3.49
N GLN A 436 6.17 7.67 3.64
CA GLN A 436 6.88 7.94 4.89
C GLN A 436 5.85 8.10 6.01
N SER A 437 5.84 7.16 6.96
CA SER A 437 4.81 7.06 7.99
C SER A 437 5.30 6.27 9.20
N VAL A 438 4.53 6.30 10.28
CA VAL A 438 4.73 5.42 11.43
C VAL A 438 4.78 3.95 11.03
N ILE A 439 4.04 3.55 9.99
CA ILE A 439 3.96 2.15 9.57
C ILE A 439 5.23 1.70 8.85
N THR A 440 5.78 2.55 7.96
CA THR A 440 7.06 2.24 7.29
C THR A 440 8.22 2.24 8.27
N ASP A 441 8.24 3.14 9.27
CA ASP A 441 9.24 3.14 10.33
C ASP A 441 9.15 1.88 11.21
N LEU A 442 7.94 1.46 11.58
CA LEU A 442 7.72 0.19 12.28
C LEU A 442 8.22 -1.02 11.46
N GLY A 443 7.86 -1.08 10.19
CA GLY A 443 8.29 -2.18 9.31
C GLY A 443 9.79 -2.20 9.11
N LYS A 444 10.44 -1.04 8.96
CA LYS A 444 11.89 -0.92 8.86
C LYS A 444 12.59 -1.46 10.11
N GLY A 445 12.16 -1.04 11.30
CA GLY A 445 12.77 -1.46 12.56
C GLY A 445 12.44 -2.91 12.94
N TYR A 446 11.22 -3.38 12.67
CA TYR A 446 10.79 -4.71 13.07
C TYR A 446 11.38 -5.84 12.22
N PHE A 447 11.52 -5.67 10.90
CA PHE A 447 12.02 -6.71 9.99
C PHE A 447 13.54 -6.70 9.83
N GLN A 448 14.28 -6.40 10.89
CA GLN A 448 15.73 -6.51 10.96
C GLN A 448 16.19 -7.22 12.24
N SER A 449 17.40 -7.78 12.21
CA SER A 449 18.06 -8.37 13.38
C SER A 449 19.16 -7.41 13.89
N PRO A 450 19.34 -7.25 15.21
CA PRO A 450 18.49 -7.79 16.27
C PRO A 450 17.06 -7.22 16.21
N GLN A 451 16.07 -8.11 16.38
CA GLN A 451 14.68 -7.73 16.30
C GLN A 451 14.23 -7.06 17.61
N GLU A 452 13.65 -5.89 17.50
CA GLU A 452 13.08 -5.17 18.64
C GLU A 452 11.61 -5.55 18.87
N ASP A 453 11.16 -5.48 20.12
CA ASP A 453 9.74 -5.60 20.43
C ASP A 453 8.96 -4.46 19.73
N PRO A 454 7.93 -4.78 18.92
CA PRO A 454 7.27 -3.77 18.10
C PRO A 454 6.44 -2.78 18.91
N ASP A 455 5.99 -3.13 20.11
CA ASP A 455 5.25 -2.22 20.98
C ASP A 455 6.22 -1.20 21.62
N GLU A 456 7.45 -1.62 21.98
CA GLU A 456 8.51 -0.70 22.45
C GLU A 456 9.02 0.19 21.31
N LEU A 457 9.17 -0.38 20.10
CA LEU A 457 9.53 0.39 18.91
C LEU A 457 8.47 1.47 18.61
N LEU A 458 7.18 1.13 18.70
CA LEU A 458 6.08 2.09 18.50
C LEU A 458 6.14 3.24 19.52
N LYS A 459 6.46 2.94 20.79
CA LYS A 459 6.65 3.98 21.83
C LYS A 459 7.80 4.93 21.48
N LYS A 460 8.92 4.40 20.99
CA LYS A 460 10.06 5.21 20.53
C LYS A 460 9.67 6.11 19.37
N ILE A 461 8.95 5.56 18.36
CA ILE A 461 8.47 6.31 17.20
C ILE A 461 7.50 7.42 17.65
N ALA A 462 6.55 7.12 18.54
CA ALA A 462 5.61 8.12 19.06
C ALA A 462 6.32 9.27 19.78
N ARG A 463 7.34 8.97 20.61
CA ARG A 463 8.18 10.00 21.26
C ARG A 463 8.94 10.85 20.25
N ARG A 464 9.55 10.21 19.26
CA ARG A 464 10.24 10.93 18.17
C ARG A 464 9.29 11.84 17.38
N TYR A 465 8.06 11.40 17.12
CA TYR A 465 7.09 12.13 16.32
C TYR A 465 6.43 13.28 17.06
N PHE A 466 6.11 13.09 18.34
CA PHE A 466 5.21 13.98 19.07
C PHE A 466 5.80 14.54 20.39
N GLY A 467 6.97 14.07 20.81
CA GLY A 467 7.56 14.42 22.10
C GLY A 467 7.10 13.50 23.23
N ALA A 468 7.86 13.50 24.32
CA ALA A 468 7.66 12.57 25.44
C ALA A 468 6.31 12.76 26.16
N GLU A 469 5.86 14.01 26.33
CA GLU A 469 4.62 14.32 27.05
C GLU A 469 3.36 13.97 26.26
N ALA A 470 3.37 14.21 24.94
CA ALA A 470 2.22 13.93 24.05
C ALA A 470 2.13 12.46 23.63
N ALA A 471 3.25 11.74 23.57
CA ALA A 471 3.32 10.38 23.07
C ALA A 471 2.31 9.41 23.69
N PRO A 472 2.02 9.38 25.00
CA PRO A 472 1.02 8.48 25.57
C PRO A 472 -0.38 8.71 24.98
N LEU A 473 -0.84 9.97 24.88
CA LEU A 473 -2.14 10.29 24.30
C LEU A 473 -2.23 9.94 22.80
N MET A 474 -1.13 10.11 22.06
CA MET A 474 -1.07 9.74 20.65
C MET A 474 -1.11 8.21 20.47
N LEU A 475 -0.46 7.44 21.35
CA LEU A 475 -0.53 5.98 21.36
C LEU A 475 -1.96 5.50 21.67
N ASP A 476 -2.63 6.12 22.63
CA ASP A 476 -4.03 5.82 22.95
C ASP A 476 -4.97 6.16 21.77
N ALA A 477 -4.74 7.29 21.09
CA ALA A 477 -5.50 7.66 19.90
C ALA A 477 -5.34 6.63 18.77
N TRP A 478 -4.10 6.23 18.50
CA TRP A 478 -3.83 5.17 17.51
C TRP A 478 -4.43 3.81 17.91
N ALA A 479 -4.48 3.51 19.23
CA ALA A 479 -5.13 2.29 19.71
C ALA A 479 -6.64 2.31 19.43
N LYS A 480 -7.30 3.47 19.62
CA LYS A 480 -8.71 3.65 19.25
C LYS A 480 -8.95 3.47 17.74
N TRP A 481 -8.09 4.03 16.91
CA TRP A 481 -8.19 3.85 15.45
C TRP A 481 -7.88 2.41 15.04
N SER A 482 -6.95 1.75 15.71
CA SER A 482 -6.65 0.33 15.49
C SER A 482 -7.84 -0.58 15.86
N GLU A 483 -8.55 -0.28 16.95
CA GLU A 483 -9.80 -0.95 17.32
C GLU A 483 -10.90 -0.66 16.29
N ALA A 484 -11.04 0.60 15.87
CA ALA A 484 -12.03 1.03 14.89
C ALA A 484 -11.93 0.26 13.57
N MET A 485 -10.72 -0.03 13.08
CA MET A 485 -10.49 -0.83 11.87
C MET A 485 -11.06 -2.26 11.97
N GLY A 486 -11.29 -2.80 13.16
CA GLY A 486 -12.01 -4.06 13.37
C GLY A 486 -13.50 -3.98 13.05
N HIS A 487 -14.04 -2.79 12.83
CA HIS A 487 -15.43 -2.53 12.46
C HIS A 487 -15.60 -2.09 11.00
N TYR A 488 -14.52 -1.99 10.23
CA TYR A 488 -14.55 -1.70 8.79
C TYR A 488 -15.30 -2.78 8.01
N THR A 489 -15.82 -2.45 6.82
CA THR A 489 -16.62 -3.36 5.97
C THR A 489 -15.87 -3.67 4.68
N PRO A 490 -15.00 -4.72 4.64
CA PRO A 490 -14.10 -5.01 3.53
C PRO A 490 -14.79 -5.74 2.36
N GLY A 491 -15.89 -5.18 1.85
CA GLY A 491 -16.58 -5.67 0.66
C GLY A 491 -16.09 -4.97 -0.61
N ASN A 492 -16.25 -5.59 -1.77
CA ASN A 492 -15.88 -4.97 -3.05
C ASN A 492 -16.62 -3.67 -3.32
N GLU A 493 -17.92 -3.61 -2.98
CA GLU A 493 -18.73 -2.40 -3.12
C GLU A 493 -18.20 -1.22 -2.31
N ASP A 494 -17.56 -1.48 -1.18
CA ASP A 494 -16.94 -0.48 -0.34
C ASP A 494 -15.55 -0.08 -0.86
N GLN A 495 -14.69 -1.06 -1.12
CA GLN A 495 -13.30 -0.88 -1.54
C GLN A 495 -13.16 -0.34 -2.98
N TYR A 496 -14.13 -0.61 -3.86
CA TYR A 496 -14.23 -0.01 -5.20
C TYR A 496 -15.28 1.11 -5.28
N GLY A 497 -15.85 1.51 -4.18
CA GLY A 497 -16.92 2.48 -4.05
C GLY A 497 -16.61 3.64 -3.12
N PRO A 498 -17.45 3.88 -2.09
CA PRO A 498 -17.36 5.07 -1.26
C PRO A 498 -16.07 5.18 -0.45
N PHE A 499 -15.43 4.09 -0.06
CA PHE A 499 -14.15 4.15 0.64
C PHE A 499 -12.95 4.34 -0.29
N ARG A 500 -13.11 4.14 -1.61
CA ARG A 500 -12.04 4.41 -2.57
C ARG A 500 -11.86 5.88 -2.86
N VAL A 501 -12.96 6.63 -2.91
CA VAL A 501 -12.97 8.05 -3.26
C VAL A 501 -13.43 8.96 -2.13
N GLY A 502 -13.71 8.40 -0.97
CA GLY A 502 -14.03 9.14 0.24
C GLY A 502 -15.27 10.02 0.13
N PRO A 503 -15.27 11.20 0.76
CA PRO A 503 -16.42 12.12 0.82
C PRO A 503 -16.91 12.64 -0.53
N SER A 504 -16.16 12.45 -1.61
CA SER A 504 -16.57 12.86 -2.97
C SER A 504 -17.53 11.88 -3.65
N TYR A 505 -17.83 10.71 -3.04
CA TYR A 505 -18.68 9.69 -3.64
C TYR A 505 -20.11 10.22 -3.93
N PRO A 506 -20.66 10.07 -5.17
CA PRO A 506 -21.93 10.67 -5.57
C PRO A 506 -23.13 9.98 -4.94
N PHE A 507 -24.23 10.73 -4.79
CA PHE A 507 -25.55 10.22 -4.43
C PHE A 507 -26.44 10.15 -5.67
N ILE A 508 -26.84 8.95 -6.10
CA ILE A 508 -27.69 8.73 -7.26
C ILE A 508 -29.09 8.34 -6.79
N PHE A 509 -30.09 9.09 -7.25
CA PHE A 509 -31.49 8.83 -6.91
C PHE A 509 -32.04 7.72 -7.79
N GLN A 510 -32.08 6.51 -7.29
CA GLN A 510 -32.45 5.30 -8.02
C GLN A 510 -33.84 5.31 -8.67
N PRO A 511 -34.91 5.83 -8.05
CA PRO A 511 -36.23 5.84 -8.67
C PRO A 511 -36.28 6.56 -10.03
N ASN A 512 -35.35 7.47 -10.29
CA ASN A 512 -35.28 8.23 -11.53
C ASN A 512 -34.30 7.68 -12.57
N ILE A 513 -33.62 6.58 -12.30
CA ILE A 513 -32.69 5.94 -13.27
C ILE A 513 -33.38 5.67 -14.61
N THR A 514 -34.67 5.29 -14.60
CA THR A 514 -35.44 5.05 -15.84
C THR A 514 -35.80 6.32 -16.58
N ARG A 515 -35.80 7.49 -15.94
CA ARG A 515 -36.01 8.79 -16.60
C ARG A 515 -34.80 9.26 -17.39
N THR A 516 -33.66 8.66 -17.15
CA THR A 516 -32.40 8.99 -17.83
C THR A 516 -32.22 8.21 -19.16
N MET A 517 -33.22 7.48 -19.62
CA MET A 517 -33.18 6.91 -20.98
C MET A 517 -32.95 8.04 -21.98
N GLY A 518 -31.70 8.09 -22.51
CA GLY A 518 -31.24 9.17 -23.40
C GLY A 518 -30.46 10.29 -22.71
N GLN A 519 -30.36 10.34 -21.38
CA GLN A 519 -29.43 11.21 -20.66
C GLN A 519 -28.10 10.49 -20.41
N LYS A 520 -27.01 11.26 -20.36
CA LYS A 520 -25.69 10.71 -20.02
C LYS A 520 -25.72 10.19 -18.59
N GLU A 521 -25.23 8.98 -18.38
CA GLU A 521 -24.97 8.45 -17.05
C GLU A 521 -24.08 9.42 -16.26
N ILE A 522 -24.32 9.55 -14.96
CA ILE A 522 -23.40 10.26 -14.08
C ILE A 522 -22.11 9.49 -14.06
N GLN A 523 -21.04 10.10 -14.53
CA GLN A 523 -19.71 9.55 -14.45
C GLN A 523 -18.96 10.25 -13.34
N PHE A 524 -18.31 9.46 -12.48
CA PHE A 524 -17.38 10.02 -11.51
C PHE A 524 -16.21 10.66 -12.26
N PRO A 525 -15.85 11.92 -11.95
CA PRO A 525 -14.78 12.62 -12.65
C PRO A 525 -13.42 12.05 -12.23
N THR A 526 -12.79 11.30 -13.13
CA THR A 526 -11.45 10.75 -12.96
C THR A 526 -10.54 11.21 -14.08
N ALA A 527 -9.23 11.10 -13.88
CA ALA A 527 -8.27 11.29 -14.95
C ALA A 527 -8.56 10.34 -16.13
N PRO A 528 -8.31 10.75 -17.39
CA PRO A 528 -8.66 9.95 -18.57
C PRO A 528 -8.07 8.55 -18.62
N HIS A 529 -6.93 8.33 -17.97
CA HIS A 529 -6.23 7.05 -17.87
C HIS A 529 -6.59 6.25 -16.62
N ALA A 530 -7.48 6.74 -15.77
CA ALA A 530 -7.85 6.09 -14.52
C ALA A 530 -8.46 4.70 -14.76
N HIS A 531 -7.81 3.68 -14.23
CA HIS A 531 -8.15 2.28 -14.51
C HIS A 531 -9.51 1.86 -13.94
N PHE A 532 -9.95 2.45 -12.83
CA PHE A 532 -11.13 2.02 -12.07
C PHE A 532 -12.28 3.04 -12.02
N GLY A 533 -12.15 4.21 -12.63
CA GLY A 533 -13.11 5.31 -12.47
C GLY A 533 -14.57 4.93 -12.77
N TRP A 534 -14.83 4.08 -13.75
CA TRP A 534 -16.17 3.61 -14.09
C TRP A 534 -16.73 2.57 -13.09
N LYS A 535 -15.88 1.82 -12.39
CA LYS A 535 -16.29 0.80 -11.42
C LYS A 535 -16.84 1.41 -10.14
N ILE A 536 -16.42 2.61 -9.79
CA ILE A 536 -16.73 3.25 -8.51
C ILE A 536 -18.24 3.36 -8.29
N ILE A 537 -18.97 3.94 -9.26
CA ILE A 537 -20.42 4.10 -9.16
C ILE A 537 -21.13 2.76 -9.39
N LYS A 538 -20.73 2.04 -10.41
CA LYS A 538 -21.39 0.78 -10.80
C LYS A 538 -21.30 -0.27 -9.70
N THR A 539 -20.19 -0.37 -9.01
CA THR A 539 -19.97 -1.38 -7.96
C THR A 539 -20.95 -1.20 -6.80
N PHE A 540 -21.25 0.03 -6.42
CA PHE A 540 -22.17 0.27 -5.29
C PHE A 540 -23.65 0.08 -5.68
N TYR A 541 -24.08 0.65 -6.81
CA TYR A 541 -25.47 0.55 -7.26
C TYR A 541 -25.83 -0.81 -7.87
N GLN A 542 -24.84 -1.64 -8.11
CA GLN A 542 -24.97 -3.06 -8.44
C GLN A 542 -24.07 -3.85 -7.51
N PRO A 543 -24.47 -4.04 -6.22
CA PRO A 543 -23.64 -4.70 -5.22
C PRO A 543 -23.12 -6.03 -5.72
N TYR A 544 -21.86 -6.32 -5.45
CA TYR A 544 -21.27 -7.61 -5.75
C TYR A 544 -21.91 -8.67 -4.88
N GLU A 545 -22.71 -9.53 -5.50
CA GLU A 545 -23.26 -10.69 -4.87
C GLU A 545 -22.54 -11.90 -5.42
N ASN A 546 -21.74 -12.54 -4.60
CA ASN A 546 -21.04 -13.76 -4.93
C ASN A 546 -21.19 -14.79 -3.80
N ILE A 547 -20.67 -15.99 -4.01
CA ILE A 547 -20.77 -17.09 -3.05
C ILE A 547 -20.12 -16.80 -1.68
N GLN A 548 -19.38 -15.73 -1.56
CA GLN A 548 -18.68 -15.33 -0.33
C GLN A 548 -19.42 -14.25 0.47
N GLN A 549 -20.46 -13.65 -0.10
CA GLN A 549 -21.19 -12.55 0.53
C GLN A 549 -22.72 -12.74 0.41
N PHE A 550 -23.41 -12.39 1.48
CA PHE A 550 -24.87 -12.29 1.48
C PHE A 550 -25.35 -11.06 0.70
N PRO A 551 -26.59 -11.06 0.18
CA PRO A 551 -27.18 -9.90 -0.49
C PRO A 551 -27.08 -8.62 0.34
N GLY A 552 -26.79 -7.49 -0.32
CA GLY A 552 -26.60 -6.19 0.32
C GLY A 552 -27.75 -5.77 1.22
N LYS A 553 -29.02 -6.02 0.81
CA LYS A 553 -30.21 -5.73 1.63
C LYS A 553 -30.19 -6.44 3.00
N MET A 554 -29.58 -7.62 3.08
CA MET A 554 -29.46 -8.39 4.33
C MET A 554 -28.24 -7.93 5.15
N ARG A 555 -27.12 -7.56 4.52
CA ARG A 555 -25.86 -7.18 5.16
C ARG A 555 -25.85 -5.73 5.66
N TYR A 556 -26.36 -4.78 4.87
CA TYR A 556 -26.17 -3.35 5.13
C TYR A 556 -26.69 -2.87 6.49
N PRO A 557 -27.79 -3.37 7.05
CA PRO A 557 -28.19 -2.97 8.40
C PRO A 557 -27.13 -3.28 9.47
N ALA A 558 -26.50 -4.46 9.39
CA ALA A 558 -25.42 -4.86 10.31
C ALA A 558 -24.12 -4.11 10.03
N GLU A 559 -23.80 -3.86 8.76
CA GLU A 559 -22.64 -3.09 8.33
C GLU A 559 -22.75 -1.62 8.76
N ILE A 560 -23.91 -0.99 8.66
CA ILE A 560 -24.17 0.37 9.17
C ILE A 560 -23.87 0.44 10.66
N ARG A 561 -24.41 -0.46 11.48
CA ARG A 561 -24.12 -0.49 12.93
C ARG A 561 -22.63 -0.67 13.22
N SER A 562 -21.95 -1.48 12.42
CA SER A 562 -20.50 -1.66 12.53
C SER A 562 -19.73 -0.37 12.20
N LEU A 563 -20.10 0.32 11.11
CA LEU A 563 -19.49 1.59 10.74
C LEU A 563 -19.82 2.72 11.74
N GLU A 564 -21.01 2.71 12.35
CA GLU A 564 -21.34 3.63 13.46
C GLU A 564 -20.44 3.39 14.67
N LYS A 565 -20.14 2.13 15.01
CA LYS A 565 -19.18 1.80 16.06
C LYS A 565 -17.75 2.22 15.65
N MET A 566 -17.37 2.02 14.39
CA MET A 566 -16.11 2.50 13.85
C MET A 566 -15.98 4.01 14.01
N LEU A 567 -17.03 4.75 13.64
CA LEU A 567 -17.07 6.22 13.75
C LEU A 567 -16.90 6.69 15.19
N SER A 568 -17.62 6.08 16.13
CA SER A 568 -17.51 6.42 17.57
C SER A 568 -16.07 6.27 18.08
N LEU A 569 -15.44 5.14 17.80
CA LEU A 569 -14.04 4.89 18.20
C LEU A 569 -13.06 5.83 17.50
N TRP A 570 -13.35 6.16 16.24
CA TRP A 570 -12.53 7.10 15.47
C TRP A 570 -12.57 8.50 16.05
N GLU A 571 -13.75 8.97 16.46
CA GLU A 571 -13.94 10.27 17.14
C GLU A 571 -13.29 10.31 18.52
N GLU A 572 -13.29 9.20 19.27
CA GLU A 572 -12.52 9.10 20.53
C GLU A 572 -11.02 9.32 20.27
N GLY A 573 -10.46 8.72 19.21
CA GLY A 573 -9.06 8.91 18.81
C GLY A 573 -8.76 10.36 18.42
N ILE A 574 -9.63 11.00 17.66
CA ILE A 574 -9.52 12.43 17.32
C ILE A 574 -9.47 13.29 18.59
N ALA A 575 -10.38 13.05 19.54
CA ALA A 575 -10.44 13.80 20.79
C ALA A 575 -9.17 13.63 21.64
N LEU A 576 -8.53 12.45 21.62
CA LEU A 576 -7.26 12.21 22.31
C LEU A 576 -6.11 12.97 21.63
N MET A 577 -6.05 13.01 20.30
CA MET A 577 -5.05 13.81 19.58
C MET A 577 -5.21 15.31 19.81
N GLU A 578 -6.44 15.80 19.83
CA GLU A 578 -6.72 17.21 20.16
C GLU A 578 -6.22 17.59 21.57
N LYS A 579 -6.36 16.69 22.55
CA LYS A 579 -5.79 16.86 23.88
C LYS A 579 -4.25 16.81 23.89
N ALA A 580 -3.65 16.05 22.98
CA ALA A 580 -2.20 15.95 22.88
C ALA A 580 -1.55 17.20 22.26
N LEU A 581 -2.23 17.90 21.33
CA LEU A 581 -1.66 19.02 20.57
C LEU A 581 -0.96 20.10 21.42
N PRO A 582 -1.51 20.56 22.56
CA PRO A 582 -0.83 21.55 23.42
C PRO A 582 0.47 21.07 24.04
N LEU A 583 0.65 19.75 24.18
CA LEU A 583 1.82 19.10 24.77
C LEU A 583 2.96 18.86 23.77
N ILE A 584 2.70 19.06 22.48
CA ILE A 584 3.64 18.76 21.40
C ILE A 584 4.63 19.92 21.25
N PRO A 585 5.94 19.65 21.23
CA PRO A 585 6.96 20.66 20.96
C PRO A 585 6.74 21.36 19.61
N ALA A 586 7.02 22.66 19.54
CA ALA A 586 6.78 23.47 18.33
C ALA A 586 7.39 22.86 17.05
N ARG A 587 8.60 22.29 17.14
CA ARG A 587 9.32 21.63 16.03
C ARG A 587 8.63 20.39 15.47
N LYS A 588 7.68 19.79 16.23
CA LYS A 588 6.94 18.57 15.83
C LYS A 588 5.46 18.83 15.50
N LYS A 589 5.01 20.07 15.70
CA LYS A 589 3.59 20.40 15.67
C LYS A 589 2.95 20.20 14.30
N GLU A 590 3.65 20.55 13.23
CA GLU A 590 3.15 20.38 11.87
C GLU A 590 2.84 18.90 11.53
N ARG A 591 3.70 17.97 11.93
CA ARG A 591 3.47 16.54 11.76
C ARG A 591 2.21 16.08 12.48
N ALA A 592 2.04 16.52 13.73
CA ALA A 592 0.87 16.16 14.53
C ALA A 592 -0.44 16.73 13.96
N GLU A 593 -0.41 17.96 13.47
CA GLU A 593 -1.56 18.59 12.82
C GLU A 593 -1.95 17.84 11.52
N ARG A 594 -0.98 17.37 10.72
CA ARG A 594 -1.23 16.53 9.55
C ARG A 594 -1.85 15.17 9.92
N GLU A 595 -1.35 14.54 10.97
CA GLU A 595 -1.90 13.28 11.49
C GLU A 595 -3.36 13.45 11.95
N LEU A 596 -3.64 14.50 12.72
CA LEU A 596 -4.99 14.82 13.16
C LEU A 596 -5.93 15.14 11.99
N ASN A 597 -5.47 15.91 11.00
CA ASN A 597 -6.28 16.27 9.84
C ASN A 597 -6.58 15.05 8.95
N MET A 598 -5.63 14.13 8.81
CA MET A 598 -5.87 12.84 8.16
C MET A 598 -6.94 12.05 8.93
N GLY A 599 -6.86 11.99 10.26
CA GLY A 599 -7.90 11.36 11.08
C GLY A 599 -9.28 11.99 10.89
N ARG A 600 -9.37 13.32 10.81
CA ARG A 600 -10.62 14.05 10.54
C ARG A 600 -11.15 13.80 9.11
N PHE A 601 -10.27 13.70 8.14
CA PHE A 601 -10.64 13.35 6.76
C PHE A 601 -11.20 11.93 6.67
N ILE A 602 -10.54 10.95 7.31
CA ILE A 602 -11.03 9.56 7.39
C ILE A 602 -12.40 9.50 8.09
N ARG A 603 -12.63 10.32 9.12
CA ARG A 603 -13.97 10.46 9.73
C ARG A 603 -15.04 10.82 8.69
N CYS A 604 -14.75 11.77 7.79
CA CYS A 604 -15.66 12.14 6.72
C CYS A 604 -15.90 10.96 5.74
N ALA A 605 -14.87 10.17 5.43
CA ALA A 605 -15.01 8.98 4.59
C ALA A 605 -15.87 7.90 5.26
N ILE A 606 -15.73 7.66 6.57
CA ILE A 606 -16.57 6.72 7.33
C ILE A 606 -18.04 7.17 7.32
N ILE A 607 -18.30 8.47 7.49
CA ILE A 607 -19.65 9.04 7.40
C ILE A 607 -20.25 8.79 6.02
N THR A 608 -19.52 9.12 4.95
CA THR A 608 -19.97 8.89 3.57
C THR A 608 -20.26 7.43 3.31
N GLY A 609 -19.34 6.50 3.67
CA GLY A 609 -19.54 5.07 3.50
C GLY A 609 -20.80 4.55 4.22
N THR A 610 -21.05 5.06 5.43
CA THR A 610 -22.27 4.75 6.20
C THR A 610 -23.52 5.32 5.51
N ASN A 611 -23.47 6.59 5.09
CA ASN A 611 -24.60 7.30 4.49
C ASN A 611 -25.00 6.71 3.13
N ILE A 612 -24.04 6.21 2.35
CA ILE A 612 -24.32 5.55 1.08
C ILE A 612 -25.10 4.25 1.27
N LYS A 613 -24.82 3.45 2.30
CA LYS A 613 -25.60 2.26 2.63
C LYS A 613 -27.02 2.61 3.09
N ARG A 614 -27.16 3.67 3.89
CA ARG A 614 -28.48 4.22 4.27
C ARG A 614 -29.26 4.72 3.08
N TRP A 615 -28.59 5.46 2.19
CA TRP A 615 -29.13 5.97 0.94
C TRP A 615 -29.68 4.86 0.06
N TRP A 616 -28.87 3.80 -0.14
CA TRP A 616 -29.29 2.64 -0.90
C TRP A 616 -30.53 1.95 -0.32
N LEU A 617 -30.55 1.73 1.00
CA LEU A 617 -31.70 1.10 1.69
C LEU A 617 -32.96 1.96 1.56
N LEU A 618 -32.87 3.26 1.75
CA LEU A 618 -34.00 4.19 1.62
C LEU A 618 -34.53 4.26 0.18
N ASN A 619 -33.66 4.29 -0.80
CA ASN A 619 -34.07 4.30 -2.22
C ASN A 619 -34.78 2.98 -2.59
N ASN A 620 -34.28 1.84 -2.12
CA ASN A 620 -34.93 0.55 -2.35
C ASN A 620 -36.32 0.49 -1.65
N ALA A 621 -36.41 1.01 -0.43
CA ALA A 621 -37.71 1.09 0.28
C ALA A 621 -38.69 2.01 -0.47
N LEU A 622 -38.20 3.16 -1.00
CA LEU A 622 -39.03 4.08 -1.78
C LEU A 622 -39.55 3.42 -3.07
N VAL A 623 -38.70 2.71 -3.81
CA VAL A 623 -39.09 2.00 -5.04
C VAL A 623 -40.13 0.90 -4.74
N ALA A 624 -40.03 0.25 -3.58
CA ALA A 624 -40.92 -0.84 -3.14
C ALA A 624 -42.19 -0.34 -2.45
N SER A 625 -42.34 0.97 -2.20
CA SER A 625 -43.50 1.53 -1.51
C SER A 625 -44.74 1.56 -2.41
N GLU A 626 -45.86 1.01 -1.93
CA GLU A 626 -47.14 1.03 -2.62
C GLU A 626 -48.07 2.14 -2.09
N ASP A 627 -47.72 2.79 -0.97
CA ASP A 627 -48.47 3.89 -0.36
C ASP A 627 -47.77 5.23 -0.58
N PRO A 628 -48.42 6.21 -1.27
CA PRO A 628 -47.91 7.53 -1.46
C PRO A 628 -47.54 8.27 -0.16
N ALA A 629 -48.28 8.05 0.94
CA ALA A 629 -47.99 8.74 2.20
C ALA A 629 -46.71 8.18 2.86
N GLU A 630 -46.48 6.86 2.75
CA GLU A 630 -45.22 6.25 3.20
C GLU A 630 -44.04 6.66 2.29
N ALA A 631 -44.27 6.70 0.98
CA ALA A 631 -43.26 7.19 0.01
C ALA A 631 -42.83 8.63 0.31
N LEU A 632 -43.75 9.53 0.67
CA LEU A 632 -43.42 10.90 1.09
C LEU A 632 -42.55 10.93 2.36
N LYS A 633 -42.82 10.10 3.37
CA LYS A 633 -41.99 10.00 4.57
C LYS A 633 -40.58 9.48 4.24
N LEU A 634 -40.46 8.53 3.31
CA LEU A 634 -39.17 8.04 2.85
C LEU A 634 -38.39 9.12 2.12
N LEU A 635 -39.04 9.93 1.28
CA LEU A 635 -38.44 11.09 0.63
C LEU A 635 -37.91 12.13 1.63
N ASP A 636 -38.64 12.39 2.73
CA ASP A 636 -38.19 13.31 3.78
C ASP A 636 -36.88 12.80 4.42
N LYS A 637 -36.76 11.49 4.67
CA LYS A 637 -35.52 10.87 5.18
C LYS A 637 -34.37 10.94 4.17
N ILE A 638 -34.66 10.69 2.90
CA ILE A 638 -33.70 10.76 1.79
C ILE A 638 -33.16 12.19 1.65
N GLU A 639 -34.05 13.19 1.69
CA GLU A 639 -33.71 14.61 1.62
C GLU A 639 -32.84 15.05 2.81
N ALA A 640 -33.20 14.63 4.03
CA ALA A 640 -32.42 14.93 5.23
C ALA A 640 -31.00 14.33 5.14
N LEU A 641 -30.89 13.08 4.67
CA LEU A 641 -29.62 12.40 4.48
C LEU A 641 -28.74 13.10 3.41
N ALA A 642 -29.35 13.54 2.30
CA ALA A 642 -28.64 14.27 1.26
C ALA A 642 -28.08 15.60 1.78
N LYS A 643 -28.86 16.35 2.58
CA LYS A 643 -28.39 17.60 3.21
C LYS A 643 -27.23 17.36 4.19
N ALA A 644 -27.32 16.32 5.01
CA ALA A 644 -26.26 15.95 5.93
C ALA A 644 -24.95 15.57 5.18
N GLU A 645 -25.06 14.92 4.03
CA GLU A 645 -23.91 14.54 3.22
C GLU A 645 -23.25 15.74 2.52
N ILE A 646 -24.03 16.75 2.13
CA ILE A 646 -23.47 18.03 1.63
C ILE A 646 -22.58 18.68 2.70
N GLU A 647 -23.04 18.73 3.96
CA GLU A 647 -22.25 19.29 5.06
C GLU A 647 -21.01 18.45 5.37
N ASN A 648 -21.12 17.12 5.29
CA ASN A 648 -19.97 16.23 5.45
C ASN A 648 -18.90 16.49 4.38
N ALA A 649 -19.30 16.56 3.10
CA ALA A 649 -18.38 16.88 1.99
C ALA A 649 -17.74 18.27 2.16
N ARG A 650 -18.53 19.28 2.58
CA ARG A 650 -18.03 20.63 2.84
C ARG A 650 -16.99 20.65 3.97
N SER A 651 -17.20 19.87 5.03
CA SER A 651 -16.30 19.78 6.17
C SER A 651 -14.94 19.13 5.83
N ALA A 652 -14.87 18.36 4.74
CA ALA A 652 -13.64 17.72 4.30
C ALA A 652 -12.68 18.66 3.54
N ILE A 653 -13.21 19.76 2.95
CA ILE A 653 -12.43 20.70 2.10
C ILE A 653 -11.16 21.24 2.80
N PRO A 654 -11.21 21.74 4.04
CA PRO A 654 -10.01 22.27 4.68
C PRO A 654 -8.88 21.26 4.84
N PHE A 655 -9.21 19.98 5.00
CA PHE A 655 -8.21 18.94 5.21
C PHE A 655 -7.41 18.64 3.94
N VAL A 656 -8.09 18.51 2.79
CA VAL A 656 -7.44 18.26 1.48
C VAL A 656 -6.66 19.51 1.01
N GLU A 657 -7.05 20.72 1.43
CA GLU A 657 -6.30 21.94 1.14
C GLU A 657 -5.04 22.10 1.99
N GLN A 658 -4.96 21.49 3.15
CA GLN A 658 -3.81 21.57 4.05
C GLN A 658 -2.82 20.42 3.90
N ASP A 659 -3.25 19.31 3.30
CA ASP A 659 -2.39 18.16 3.01
C ASP A 659 -2.79 17.55 1.67
N SER A 660 -2.03 17.87 0.64
CA SER A 660 -2.32 17.44 -0.73
C SER A 660 -2.09 15.94 -0.99
N ARG A 661 -1.69 15.17 0.03
CA ARG A 661 -1.73 13.68 -0.01
C ARG A 661 -3.16 13.14 0.12
N LEU A 662 -4.05 13.90 0.79
CA LEU A 662 -5.45 13.53 0.97
C LEU A 662 -6.21 13.77 -0.34
N GLY A 663 -7.07 12.84 -0.66
CA GLY A 663 -7.80 12.84 -1.94
C GLY A 663 -7.00 12.30 -3.13
N TRP A 664 -5.72 11.96 -2.96
CA TRP A 664 -4.88 11.30 -3.97
C TRP A 664 -5.05 9.79 -3.91
N GLU A 665 -5.47 9.16 -5.01
CA GLU A 665 -5.57 7.72 -5.19
C GLU A 665 -4.58 7.27 -6.26
N PRO A 666 -3.58 6.43 -5.94
CA PRO A 666 -2.45 6.16 -6.83
C PRO A 666 -2.79 5.59 -8.22
N SER A 667 -3.92 4.89 -8.37
CA SER A 667 -4.35 4.32 -9.65
C SER A 667 -5.34 5.20 -10.42
N MET A 668 -5.78 6.32 -9.84
CA MET A 668 -6.80 7.20 -10.42
C MET A 668 -6.44 8.69 -10.34
N GLU A 669 -5.32 9.04 -9.71
CA GLU A 669 -4.92 10.39 -9.35
C GLU A 669 -5.87 11.05 -8.33
N TYR A 670 -6.07 12.38 -8.38
CA TYR A 670 -7.00 13.03 -7.45
C TYR A 670 -8.43 12.57 -7.69
N VAL A 671 -9.07 12.14 -6.62
CA VAL A 671 -10.47 11.69 -6.59
C VAL A 671 -11.28 12.42 -5.53
N CYS A 672 -10.63 13.09 -4.58
CA CYS A 672 -11.29 13.78 -3.46
C CYS A 672 -10.59 15.09 -3.06
N ASP A 673 -10.03 15.83 -4.00
CA ASP A 673 -9.55 17.18 -3.75
C ASP A 673 -10.72 18.19 -3.62
N ARG A 674 -10.41 19.46 -3.40
CA ARG A 674 -11.43 20.53 -3.30
C ARG A 674 -12.41 20.51 -4.48
N TRP A 675 -11.90 20.34 -5.70
CA TRP A 675 -12.75 20.36 -6.89
C TRP A 675 -13.75 19.21 -6.91
N HIS A 676 -13.33 17.99 -6.53
CA HIS A 676 -14.19 16.81 -6.43
C HIS A 676 -15.24 16.96 -5.32
N LEU A 677 -14.87 17.52 -4.17
CA LEU A 677 -15.80 17.80 -3.08
C LEU A 677 -16.86 18.84 -3.48
N GLU A 678 -16.46 19.92 -4.14
CA GLU A 678 -17.39 20.91 -4.68
C GLU A 678 -18.28 20.32 -5.81
N TRP A 679 -17.72 19.43 -6.65
CA TRP A 679 -18.50 18.68 -7.65
C TRP A 679 -19.56 17.80 -6.96
N LYS A 680 -19.18 17.06 -5.92
CA LYS A 680 -20.12 16.25 -5.12
C LYS A 680 -21.24 17.09 -4.51
N ILE A 681 -20.92 18.23 -3.92
CA ILE A 681 -21.93 19.15 -3.36
C ILE A 681 -22.94 19.55 -4.43
N ARG A 682 -22.49 20.02 -5.59
CA ARG A 682 -23.36 20.38 -6.72
C ARG A 682 -24.18 19.19 -7.24
N GLN A 683 -23.59 18.01 -7.28
CA GLN A 683 -24.27 16.78 -7.71
C GLN A 683 -25.44 16.44 -6.76
N VAL A 684 -25.22 16.46 -5.45
CA VAL A 684 -26.28 16.18 -4.46
C VAL A 684 -27.34 17.28 -4.44
N GLU A 685 -26.96 18.55 -4.57
CA GLU A 685 -27.91 19.66 -4.72
C GLU A 685 -28.78 19.52 -5.96
N SER A 686 -28.22 19.02 -7.08
CA SER A 686 -28.98 18.72 -8.30
C SER A 686 -29.99 17.61 -8.07
N VAL A 687 -29.64 16.56 -7.34
CA VAL A 687 -30.58 15.49 -6.94
C VAL A 687 -31.72 16.04 -6.08
N LEU A 688 -31.41 16.89 -5.10
CA LEU A 688 -32.42 17.53 -4.24
C LEU A 688 -33.41 18.39 -5.02
N ARG A 689 -32.90 19.28 -5.89
CA ARG A 689 -33.72 20.28 -6.64
C ARG A 689 -34.41 19.68 -7.85
N GLY A 690 -33.88 18.64 -8.44
CA GLY A 690 -34.39 17.97 -9.63
C GLY A 690 -35.16 16.70 -9.32
N ASP A 691 -34.40 15.62 -9.03
CA ASP A 691 -34.95 14.27 -8.96
C ASP A 691 -35.95 14.08 -7.81
N ILE A 692 -35.56 14.48 -6.60
CA ILE A 692 -36.41 14.34 -5.41
C ILE A 692 -37.62 15.24 -5.50
N ALA A 693 -37.45 16.50 -5.94
CA ALA A 693 -38.55 17.44 -6.09
C ALA A 693 -39.57 16.93 -7.12
N ALA A 694 -39.12 16.48 -8.29
CA ALA A 694 -39.99 15.92 -9.33
C ALA A 694 -40.74 14.67 -8.87
N TYR A 695 -40.05 13.77 -8.12
CA TYR A 695 -40.71 12.59 -7.58
C TYR A 695 -41.78 12.94 -6.55
N ARG A 696 -41.54 13.93 -5.69
CA ARG A 696 -42.49 14.45 -4.72
C ARG A 696 -43.73 15.06 -5.40
N GLU A 697 -43.54 15.79 -6.50
CA GLU A 697 -44.66 16.33 -7.32
C GLU A 697 -45.53 15.19 -7.85
N ILE A 698 -44.94 14.13 -8.39
CA ILE A 698 -45.69 12.97 -8.93
C ILE A 698 -46.53 12.30 -7.83
N LEU A 699 -45.99 12.14 -6.62
CA LEU A 699 -46.71 11.53 -5.50
C LEU A 699 -47.87 12.39 -4.99
N ASN A 700 -47.87 13.69 -5.27
CA ASN A 700 -48.94 14.61 -4.90
C ASN A 700 -49.95 14.84 -6.03
N LEU A 701 -49.81 14.21 -7.19
CA LEU A 701 -50.84 14.26 -8.24
C LEU A 701 -52.11 13.59 -7.75
N LYS A 702 -53.25 14.28 -7.92
CA LYS A 702 -54.58 13.77 -7.55
C LYS A 702 -55.22 13.03 -8.71
#